data_8aba8f88d38937130405ad59aa4143a1
#
_entry.id   8aba8f88d38937130405ad59aa4143a1
#
_cell.length_a   1.000
_cell.length_b   1.000
_cell.length_c   1.000
_cell.angle_alpha   90.00
_cell.angle_beta   90.00
_cell.angle_gamma   90.00
#
_symmetry.space_group_name_H-M   'P 1'
#
loop_
_entity.id
_entity.type
_entity.pdbx_description
1 polymer ?
#
loop_
_entity_poly.entity_id
_entity_poly.type
_entity_poly.pdbx_seq_one_letter_code
_entity_poly.pdbx_strand_id
1 'polypeptide(L)'
;MRDNARDRSPITAQPGAEAAGDGRPPAAPPTPLSATPPTGLTEAEAKRRRDAGHGNVVVSKSSRTYREILRENVFNFINDVLFTLGILLIILGRYLDALITVGVIVLNSLVGLAQEIRAKILLDRIAILTRPKATVVRDGKEREVDPGELVLGDMLVVHSGDQVVVDGRMIDGGHMQVDESLLTGESDLVAKHVGDELFSGSFVVTGGGRYEAEKVGADCLVNKITAGALAFRRVLTPLQRQVNFIIRSALLVVLAFEVLIVVKTAVDHLSFTEVVRMSTVTFAIVPVGLVLAIALAYALGAVRMAGKGALVQQANSVESMSNINVLCTDKTGTLTTNNIRVHEVHPFGVDKAELQKLLGRFSASASESNRTSAALHEAFGGSAARPVEEVVFSSARKWSAMSVGDDDFHGTFVLGAPEMIAAHLAAVDGLQELIDEWAGTGLRVLLFAHRPQVEPLYEKPRIPGSGEPADEPHAMLPAGLAPLGLVSFSDELRPKVQDTLKQFAQAGIKVKIISGDNPQTVAALARQAGLGERISLISGLELAGMSDADFGQTAEDHDVFGRVTPDQKERLVGALRARGHYVAMIGDGVNDVISLKKANVAIAMQGGSQAARGVADMVLLKDSFAALPWAFREGQRVFNGMTDILRIFIVRIFTKALLIVGIAAIGGFAFQPRQTSLLSFFAAGLPAIALAIFAKPGPQPHGSVLGRLGRFVVPASMLMALLGVTLFTAYALASSHPFVTNHPGGTAAQVGVAMYTAQTVLTVFLVFCHLLLLPMIVPPTHFWTGGSPLRKDWKPAVLSFLMFFGFMAVALSHLGRVSFDLELLHWQDYVVCGAAAIAWMLGTRYLWRKRVLDKFLGIDDTPPLSEHPAAAI
;
A
#
# COMPACT_ATOMS: atom_id res chain seq x y z
N MET A 1 -28.18 -24.43 30.96
CA MET A 1 -29.52 -25.04 30.68
C MET A 1 -29.74 -25.08 29.17
N ARG A 2 -29.88 -26.33 28.70
CA ARG A 2 -30.34 -26.82 27.38
C ARG A 2 -29.52 -26.51 26.12
N ASP A 3 -28.69 -27.45 25.81
CA ASP A 3 -28.61 -28.35 24.63
C ASP A 3 -29.41 -27.97 23.39
N ASN A 4 -28.69 -27.82 22.28
CA ASN A 4 -29.20 -28.33 21.00
C ASN A 4 -28.00 -28.61 20.06
N ALA A 5 -27.54 -29.85 20.13
CA ALA A 5 -26.79 -30.49 19.06
C ALA A 5 -27.75 -30.77 17.89
N ARG A 6 -27.40 -30.35 16.68
CA ARG A 6 -28.02 -30.82 15.43
C ARG A 6 -26.94 -31.24 14.45
N ASP A 7 -26.81 -32.51 14.43
CA ASP A 7 -26.56 -33.46 13.32
C ASP A 7 -26.42 -32.79 11.95
N ARG A 8 -25.27 -32.94 11.30
CA ARG A 8 -25.07 -32.67 9.87
C ARG A 8 -24.47 -33.92 9.23
N SER A 9 -25.35 -34.71 8.65
CA SER A 9 -25.03 -35.77 7.72
C SER A 9 -24.38 -35.23 6.43
N PRO A 10 -23.52 -36.00 5.73
CA PRO A 10 -22.83 -35.53 4.53
C PRO A 10 -23.79 -35.55 3.32
N ILE A 11 -23.76 -34.43 2.59
CA ILE A 11 -24.47 -34.27 1.31
C ILE A 11 -23.71 -35.00 0.23
N THR A 12 -24.29 -36.13 -0.24
CA THR A 12 -23.90 -36.81 -1.48
C THR A 12 -24.27 -35.95 -2.68
N ALA A 13 -23.28 -35.54 -3.48
CA ALA A 13 -23.49 -34.90 -4.77
C ALA A 13 -23.86 -35.95 -5.83
N GLN A 14 -25.00 -35.75 -6.49
CA GLN A 14 -25.37 -36.47 -7.72
C GLN A 14 -24.66 -35.84 -8.95
N PRO A 15 -24.21 -36.65 -9.92
CA PRO A 15 -23.67 -36.14 -11.18
C PRO A 15 -24.78 -35.97 -12.23
N GLY A 16 -24.79 -34.83 -12.93
CA GLY A 16 -25.63 -34.73 -14.10
C GLY A 16 -25.85 -33.31 -14.60
N ALA A 17 -25.03 -32.85 -15.55
CA ALA A 17 -25.48 -32.07 -16.72
C ALA A 17 -24.32 -32.04 -17.75
N GLU A 18 -24.53 -32.78 -18.83
CA GLU A 18 -23.69 -32.79 -20.02
C GLU A 18 -23.66 -31.38 -20.66
N ALA A 19 -22.47 -30.82 -20.81
CA ALA A 19 -22.22 -29.66 -21.67
C ALA A 19 -21.65 -30.16 -23.02
N ALA A 20 -22.25 -29.72 -24.08
CA ALA A 20 -21.98 -30.09 -25.46
C ALA A 20 -20.50 -29.94 -25.84
N GLY A 21 -19.96 -30.97 -26.46
CA GLY A 21 -18.57 -31.09 -26.85
C GLY A 21 -18.19 -30.18 -28.00
N ASP A 22 -17.10 -29.46 -27.84
CA ASP A 22 -16.33 -28.86 -28.92
C ASP A 22 -15.42 -29.97 -29.50
N GLY A 23 -15.58 -30.28 -30.77
CA GLY A 23 -15.01 -31.46 -31.43
C GLY A 23 -13.50 -31.31 -31.71
N ARG A 24 -12.66 -31.36 -30.67
CA ARG A 24 -11.23 -31.61 -30.81
C ARG A 24 -10.94 -33.09 -30.50
N PRO A 25 -10.10 -33.75 -31.32
CA PRO A 25 -9.72 -35.15 -31.04
C PRO A 25 -9.01 -35.19 -29.66
N PRO A 26 -9.18 -36.26 -28.87
CA PRO A 26 -8.50 -36.43 -27.60
C PRO A 26 -6.97 -36.40 -27.86
N ALA A 27 -6.30 -35.56 -27.09
CA ALA A 27 -4.84 -35.51 -27.09
C ALA A 27 -4.28 -36.88 -26.76
N ALA A 28 -3.29 -37.33 -27.51
CA ALA A 28 -2.58 -38.56 -27.22
C ALA A 28 -2.07 -38.59 -25.77
N PRO A 29 -2.03 -39.70 -25.08
CA PRO A 29 -1.56 -39.80 -23.69
C PRO A 29 -0.13 -39.25 -23.65
N PRO A 30 0.21 -38.41 -22.64
CA PRO A 30 1.54 -37.81 -22.56
C PRO A 30 2.59 -38.90 -22.45
N THR A 31 3.58 -38.81 -23.32
CA THR A 31 4.79 -39.65 -23.27
C THR A 31 5.38 -39.50 -21.85
N PRO A 32 5.70 -40.63 -21.15
CA PRO A 32 6.31 -40.53 -19.84
C PRO A 32 7.60 -39.71 -19.94
N LEU A 33 7.72 -38.66 -19.14
CA LEU A 33 8.94 -37.83 -19.10
C LEU A 33 10.07 -38.68 -18.52
N SER A 34 11.25 -38.58 -19.14
CA SER A 34 12.44 -39.25 -18.60
C SER A 34 12.77 -38.71 -17.18
N ALA A 35 13.16 -39.61 -16.26
CA ALA A 35 13.60 -39.21 -14.92
C ALA A 35 14.73 -38.18 -15.00
N THR A 36 14.72 -37.23 -14.09
CA THR A 36 15.76 -36.18 -14.04
C THR A 36 17.08 -36.77 -13.53
N PRO A 37 18.19 -36.64 -14.28
CA PRO A 37 19.47 -37.09 -13.79
C PRO A 37 19.98 -36.27 -12.61
N PRO A 38 20.87 -36.78 -11.74
CA PRO A 38 21.44 -36.02 -10.61
C PRO A 38 22.18 -34.74 -11.01
N THR A 39 22.60 -34.65 -12.26
CA THR A 39 23.24 -33.45 -12.85
C THR A 39 22.23 -32.41 -13.36
N GLY A 40 20.94 -32.60 -13.13
CA GLY A 40 19.87 -31.76 -13.65
C GLY A 40 19.58 -32.00 -15.12
N LEU A 41 18.59 -31.33 -15.67
CA LEU A 41 18.25 -31.37 -17.12
C LEU A 41 19.31 -30.66 -17.94
N THR A 42 19.44 -31.07 -19.19
CA THR A 42 20.20 -30.27 -20.18
C THR A 42 19.35 -29.07 -20.63
N GLU A 43 20.01 -27.98 -21.07
CA GLU A 43 19.29 -26.79 -21.55
C GLU A 43 18.42 -27.12 -22.79
N ALA A 44 18.90 -28.06 -23.65
CA ALA A 44 18.14 -28.52 -24.81
C ALA A 44 16.87 -29.29 -24.42
N GLU A 45 16.94 -30.09 -23.33
CA GLU A 45 15.80 -30.83 -22.83
C GLU A 45 14.80 -29.87 -22.12
N ALA A 46 15.27 -28.93 -21.31
CA ALA A 46 14.43 -27.91 -20.71
C ALA A 46 13.66 -27.09 -21.76
N LYS A 47 14.32 -26.74 -22.87
CA LYS A 47 13.66 -26.05 -23.99
C LYS A 47 12.60 -26.94 -24.65
N ARG A 48 12.90 -28.22 -24.90
CA ARG A 48 11.93 -29.17 -25.49
C ARG A 48 10.69 -29.33 -24.57
N ARG A 49 10.87 -29.49 -23.25
CA ARG A 49 9.78 -29.59 -22.29
C ARG A 49 8.93 -28.32 -22.27
N ARG A 50 9.55 -27.13 -22.35
CA ARG A 50 8.84 -25.85 -22.45
C ARG A 50 7.99 -25.75 -23.71
N ASP A 51 8.58 -26.10 -24.87
CA ASP A 51 7.90 -26.05 -26.15
C ASP A 51 6.77 -27.10 -26.26
N ALA A 52 6.87 -28.21 -25.48
CA ALA A 52 5.81 -29.20 -25.30
C ALA A 52 4.70 -28.81 -24.32
N GLY A 53 4.76 -27.62 -23.70
CA GLY A 53 3.74 -27.13 -22.77
C GLY A 53 3.96 -27.49 -21.30
N HIS A 54 5.10 -28.10 -20.95
CA HIS A 54 5.48 -28.43 -19.57
C HIS A 54 6.27 -27.30 -18.87
N GLY A 55 6.15 -26.06 -19.37
CA GLY A 55 6.78 -24.87 -18.80
C GLY A 55 5.95 -24.25 -17.68
N ASN A 56 6.62 -23.58 -16.77
CA ASN A 56 5.96 -22.81 -15.70
C ASN A 56 5.37 -21.51 -16.27
N VAL A 57 4.18 -21.60 -16.87
CA VAL A 57 3.45 -20.43 -17.36
C VAL A 57 2.90 -19.67 -16.13
N VAL A 58 3.68 -18.70 -15.64
CA VAL A 58 3.29 -17.84 -14.53
C VAL A 58 2.28 -16.82 -15.05
N VAL A 59 1.01 -17.04 -14.79
CA VAL A 59 -0.02 -16.02 -14.98
C VAL A 59 0.17 -14.98 -13.85
N SER A 60 0.99 -13.96 -14.14
CA SER A 60 1.19 -12.84 -13.22
C SER A 60 -0.14 -12.08 -13.06
N LYS A 61 -0.92 -12.42 -12.03
CA LYS A 61 -2.13 -11.69 -11.63
C LYS A 61 -1.83 -10.52 -10.68
N SER A 62 -0.59 -10.05 -10.64
CA SER A 62 -0.22 -8.88 -9.82
C SER A 62 -0.83 -7.57 -10.33
N SER A 63 -1.25 -7.51 -11.59
CA SER A 63 -1.91 -6.34 -12.17
C SER A 63 -3.16 -6.74 -12.93
N ARG A 64 -4.17 -5.84 -12.93
CA ARG A 64 -5.42 -6.03 -13.69
C ARG A 64 -5.13 -6.30 -15.16
N THR A 65 -5.92 -7.14 -15.81
CA THR A 65 -5.83 -7.35 -17.25
C THR A 65 -6.29 -6.11 -18.01
N TYR A 66 -5.80 -5.89 -19.23
CA TYR A 66 -6.26 -4.78 -20.08
C TYR A 66 -7.78 -4.83 -20.32
N ARG A 67 -8.36 -6.04 -20.37
CA ARG A 67 -9.81 -6.24 -20.53
C ARG A 67 -10.58 -5.80 -19.28
N GLU A 68 -10.06 -6.08 -18.07
CA GLU A 68 -10.66 -5.62 -16.81
C GLU A 68 -10.56 -4.10 -16.70
N ILE A 69 -9.41 -3.51 -17.05
CA ILE A 69 -9.22 -2.06 -17.08
C ILE A 69 -10.23 -1.40 -18.02
N LEU A 70 -10.38 -1.92 -19.23
CA LEU A 70 -11.37 -1.44 -20.20
C LEU A 70 -12.80 -1.54 -19.63
N ARG A 71 -13.15 -2.72 -19.09
CA ARG A 71 -14.49 -2.97 -18.56
C ARG A 71 -14.82 -2.03 -17.39
N GLU A 72 -13.93 -1.87 -16.43
CA GLU A 72 -14.19 -1.02 -15.25
C GLU A 72 -14.24 0.48 -15.59
N ASN A 73 -13.47 0.94 -16.57
CA ASN A 73 -13.47 2.36 -16.97
C ASN A 73 -14.63 2.73 -17.90
N VAL A 74 -15.09 1.81 -18.74
CA VAL A 74 -16.14 2.09 -19.73
C VAL A 74 -17.50 1.62 -19.23
N PHE A 75 -17.61 0.37 -18.75
CA PHE A 75 -18.85 -0.28 -18.34
C PHE A 75 -18.95 -0.34 -16.81
N ASN A 76 -19.36 0.75 -16.21
CA ASN A 76 -19.75 0.81 -14.81
C ASN A 76 -21.20 1.29 -14.71
N PHE A 77 -21.86 0.98 -13.60
CA PHE A 77 -23.29 1.26 -13.42
C PHE A 77 -23.69 2.71 -13.81
N ILE A 78 -22.87 3.69 -13.49
CA ILE A 78 -23.18 5.11 -13.77
C ILE A 78 -23.03 5.41 -15.25
N ASN A 79 -21.95 4.94 -15.88
CA ASN A 79 -21.75 5.10 -17.33
C ASN A 79 -22.84 4.35 -18.12
N ASP A 80 -23.23 3.15 -17.67
CA ASP A 80 -24.26 2.35 -18.35
C ASP A 80 -25.61 3.08 -18.33
N VAL A 81 -25.99 3.68 -17.20
CA VAL A 81 -27.20 4.52 -17.11
C VAL A 81 -27.09 5.74 -18.03
N LEU A 82 -25.95 6.44 -18.01
CA LEU A 82 -25.75 7.62 -18.85
C LEU A 82 -25.67 7.28 -20.36
N PHE A 83 -25.12 6.14 -20.74
CA PHE A 83 -25.17 5.62 -22.12
C PHE A 83 -26.60 5.30 -22.52
N THR A 84 -27.39 4.66 -21.65
CA THR A 84 -28.81 4.38 -21.89
C THR A 84 -29.60 5.67 -22.09
N LEU A 85 -29.39 6.66 -21.22
CA LEU A 85 -30.01 7.98 -21.38
C LEU A 85 -29.55 8.67 -22.66
N GLY A 86 -28.28 8.55 -23.05
CA GLY A 86 -27.76 9.06 -24.32
C GLY A 86 -28.43 8.41 -25.53
N ILE A 87 -28.62 7.09 -25.50
CA ILE A 87 -29.36 6.36 -26.56
C ILE A 87 -30.81 6.84 -26.64
N LEU A 88 -31.48 7.01 -25.50
CA LEU A 88 -32.85 7.54 -25.46
C LEU A 88 -32.92 8.96 -26.04
N LEU A 89 -31.92 9.83 -25.73
CA LEU A 89 -31.85 11.17 -26.32
C LEU A 89 -31.67 11.12 -27.85
N ILE A 90 -30.90 10.15 -28.39
CA ILE A 90 -30.76 9.94 -29.84
C ILE A 90 -32.11 9.54 -30.46
N ILE A 91 -32.84 8.58 -29.87
CA ILE A 91 -34.15 8.12 -30.32
C ILE A 91 -35.17 9.26 -30.32
N LEU A 92 -35.05 10.17 -29.35
CA LEU A 92 -35.92 11.36 -29.23
C LEU A 92 -35.48 12.54 -30.13
N GLY A 93 -34.51 12.34 -31.02
CA GLY A 93 -34.01 13.37 -31.96
C GLY A 93 -33.12 14.45 -31.32
N ARG A 94 -32.70 14.26 -30.08
CA ARG A 94 -31.85 15.21 -29.31
C ARG A 94 -30.37 14.89 -29.50
N TYR A 95 -29.88 14.83 -30.73
CA TYR A 95 -28.53 14.37 -31.08
C TYR A 95 -27.40 15.15 -30.41
N LEU A 96 -27.52 16.49 -30.28
CA LEU A 96 -26.48 17.31 -29.61
C LEU A 96 -26.43 17.08 -28.10
N ASP A 97 -27.58 16.91 -27.44
CA ASP A 97 -27.64 16.58 -26.02
C ASP A 97 -26.98 15.22 -25.75
N ALA A 98 -27.26 14.24 -26.60
CA ALA A 98 -26.65 12.93 -26.54
C ALA A 98 -25.14 12.98 -26.80
N LEU A 99 -24.72 13.66 -27.88
CA LEU A 99 -23.33 13.75 -28.28
C LEU A 99 -22.46 14.39 -27.19
N ILE A 100 -22.92 15.49 -26.60
CA ILE A 100 -22.17 16.19 -25.57
C ILE A 100 -22.15 15.39 -24.24
N THR A 101 -23.31 14.84 -23.85
CA THR A 101 -23.39 14.03 -22.62
C THR A 101 -22.52 12.76 -22.72
N VAL A 102 -22.71 11.98 -23.78
CA VAL A 102 -21.95 10.75 -24.04
C VAL A 102 -20.48 11.08 -24.36
N GLY A 103 -20.22 12.16 -25.11
CA GLY A 103 -18.88 12.60 -25.46
C GLY A 103 -18.01 12.94 -24.25
N VAL A 104 -18.55 13.59 -23.24
CA VAL A 104 -17.83 13.86 -21.98
C VAL A 104 -17.52 12.56 -21.23
N ILE A 105 -18.46 11.60 -21.23
CA ILE A 105 -18.25 10.30 -20.58
C ILE A 105 -17.17 9.51 -21.33
N VAL A 106 -17.24 9.44 -22.65
CA VAL A 106 -16.24 8.77 -23.49
C VAL A 106 -14.87 9.41 -23.31
N LEU A 107 -14.79 10.75 -23.31
CA LEU A 107 -13.52 11.45 -23.07
C LEU A 107 -12.94 11.13 -21.70
N ASN A 108 -13.76 11.17 -20.64
CA ASN A 108 -13.33 10.80 -19.29
C ASN A 108 -12.88 9.34 -19.23
N SER A 109 -13.61 8.42 -19.86
CA SER A 109 -13.24 7.00 -19.92
C SER A 109 -11.97 6.75 -20.69
N LEU A 110 -11.74 7.44 -21.82
CA LEU A 110 -10.51 7.37 -22.60
C LEU A 110 -9.29 7.89 -21.83
N VAL A 111 -9.45 9.03 -21.15
CA VAL A 111 -8.40 9.60 -20.29
C VAL A 111 -8.07 8.64 -19.13
N GLY A 112 -9.10 8.08 -18.48
CA GLY A 112 -8.94 7.08 -17.42
C GLY A 112 -8.24 5.83 -17.91
N LEU A 113 -8.67 5.30 -19.02
CA LEU A 113 -8.09 4.12 -19.67
C LEU A 113 -6.61 4.35 -20.02
N ALA A 114 -6.28 5.46 -20.66
CA ALA A 114 -4.90 5.80 -21.04
C ALA A 114 -3.99 5.93 -19.81
N GLN A 115 -4.48 6.54 -18.73
CA GLN A 115 -3.73 6.71 -17.49
C GLN A 115 -3.54 5.38 -16.77
N GLU A 116 -4.56 4.53 -16.67
CA GLU A 116 -4.49 3.23 -16.00
C GLU A 116 -3.59 2.25 -16.78
N ILE A 117 -3.66 2.28 -18.12
CA ILE A 117 -2.75 1.51 -18.99
C ILE A 117 -1.31 1.98 -18.78
N ARG A 118 -1.05 3.29 -18.75
CA ARG A 118 0.29 3.83 -18.52
C ARG A 118 0.84 3.45 -17.14
N ALA A 119 0.00 3.55 -16.11
CA ALA A 119 0.35 3.11 -14.76
C ALA A 119 0.64 1.60 -14.72
N LYS A 120 -0.19 0.78 -15.38
CA LYS A 120 0.02 -0.66 -15.51
C LYS A 120 1.35 -0.99 -16.19
N ILE A 121 1.64 -0.40 -17.34
CA ILE A 121 2.92 -0.65 -18.07
C ILE A 121 4.11 -0.31 -17.17
N LEU A 122 4.03 0.77 -16.39
CA LEU A 122 5.10 1.16 -15.49
C LEU A 122 5.24 0.16 -14.33
N LEU A 123 4.13 -0.21 -13.69
CA LEU A 123 4.12 -1.21 -12.60
C LEU A 123 4.58 -2.58 -13.08
N ASP A 124 4.17 -3.01 -14.28
CA ASP A 124 4.60 -4.29 -14.86
C ASP A 124 6.12 -4.31 -15.15
N ARG A 125 6.69 -3.20 -15.66
CA ARG A 125 8.16 -3.07 -15.84
C ARG A 125 8.91 -3.17 -14.52
N ILE A 126 8.35 -2.62 -13.48
CA ILE A 126 8.90 -2.60 -12.13
C ILE A 126 8.79 -3.99 -11.48
N ALA A 127 7.65 -4.66 -11.63
CA ALA A 127 7.43 -6.01 -11.12
C ALA A 127 8.45 -7.03 -11.66
N ILE A 128 8.96 -6.83 -12.89
CA ILE A 128 10.03 -7.67 -13.46
C ILE A 128 11.32 -7.57 -12.64
N LEU A 129 11.63 -6.39 -12.08
CA LEU A 129 12.86 -6.18 -11.28
C LEU A 129 12.79 -6.80 -9.87
N THR A 130 11.61 -7.10 -9.39
CA THR A 130 11.38 -7.63 -8.03
C THR A 130 10.92 -9.08 -8.02
N ARG A 131 10.73 -9.72 -9.18
CA ARG A 131 10.36 -11.14 -9.26
C ARG A 131 11.42 -12.01 -8.59
N PRO A 132 11.01 -12.98 -7.74
CA PRO A 132 11.92 -13.97 -7.22
C PRO A 132 12.54 -14.73 -8.40
N LYS A 133 13.85 -14.90 -8.39
CA LYS A 133 14.54 -15.79 -9.34
C LYS A 133 14.63 -17.18 -8.72
N ALA A 134 14.76 -18.19 -9.55
CA ALA A 134 14.98 -19.57 -9.12
C ALA A 134 16.41 -20.00 -9.50
N THR A 135 17.08 -20.70 -8.59
CA THR A 135 18.36 -21.35 -8.88
C THR A 135 18.10 -22.77 -9.33
N VAL A 136 18.51 -23.11 -10.55
CA VAL A 136 18.36 -24.46 -11.11
C VAL A 136 19.72 -25.09 -11.37
N VAL A 137 19.78 -26.42 -11.27
CA VAL A 137 20.93 -27.20 -11.71
C VAL A 137 20.61 -27.69 -13.12
N ARG A 138 21.36 -27.21 -14.11
CA ARG A 138 21.30 -27.68 -15.49
C ARG A 138 22.72 -27.91 -16.04
N ASP A 139 22.88 -29.00 -16.78
CA ASP A 139 24.21 -29.40 -17.26
C ASP A 139 25.28 -29.49 -16.17
N GLY A 140 24.87 -29.88 -14.95
CA GLY A 140 25.73 -29.99 -13.76
C GLY A 140 26.19 -28.67 -13.16
N LYS A 141 25.58 -27.51 -13.58
CA LYS A 141 25.93 -26.18 -13.07
C LYS A 141 24.70 -25.48 -12.51
N GLU A 142 24.90 -24.79 -11.38
CA GLU A 142 23.89 -23.92 -10.81
C GLU A 142 23.82 -22.62 -11.63
N ARG A 143 22.59 -22.18 -11.91
CA ARG A 143 22.31 -20.88 -12.55
C ARG A 143 20.98 -20.31 -12.11
N GLU A 144 20.92 -19.00 -12.02
CA GLU A 144 19.67 -18.29 -11.78
C GLU A 144 18.87 -18.16 -13.09
N VAL A 145 17.57 -18.49 -13.01
CA VAL A 145 16.62 -18.38 -14.13
C VAL A 145 15.37 -17.61 -13.70
N ASP A 146 14.66 -17.03 -14.67
CA ASP A 146 13.32 -16.47 -14.40
C ASP A 146 12.33 -17.61 -14.13
N PRO A 147 11.38 -17.47 -13.18
CA PRO A 147 10.37 -18.50 -12.93
C PRO A 147 9.63 -19.00 -14.18
N GLY A 148 9.42 -18.12 -15.17
CA GLY A 148 8.82 -18.52 -16.46
C GLY A 148 9.69 -19.45 -17.31
N GLU A 149 10.96 -19.61 -16.98
CA GLU A 149 11.89 -20.51 -17.68
C GLU A 149 11.93 -21.93 -17.08
N LEU A 150 11.31 -22.12 -15.90
CA LEU A 150 11.23 -23.42 -15.24
C LEU A 150 10.34 -24.39 -16.02
N VAL A 151 10.72 -25.66 -15.93
CA VAL A 151 9.98 -26.76 -16.58
C VAL A 151 9.79 -27.91 -15.58
N LEU A 152 8.82 -28.76 -15.84
CA LEU A 152 8.59 -29.99 -15.09
C LEU A 152 9.84 -30.87 -15.10
N GLY A 153 10.29 -31.31 -13.89
CA GLY A 153 11.49 -32.08 -13.69
C GLY A 153 12.78 -31.25 -13.62
N ASP A 154 12.73 -29.92 -13.55
CA ASP A 154 13.91 -29.10 -13.20
C ASP A 154 14.36 -29.42 -11.76
N MET A 155 15.67 -29.48 -11.54
CA MET A 155 16.24 -29.59 -10.21
C MET A 155 16.55 -28.18 -9.70
N LEU A 156 15.89 -27.79 -8.62
CA LEU A 156 16.04 -26.48 -8.01
C LEU A 156 16.86 -26.55 -6.72
N VAL A 157 17.60 -25.48 -6.45
CA VAL A 157 18.35 -25.27 -5.20
C VAL A 157 17.67 -24.14 -4.43
N VAL A 158 17.41 -24.33 -3.15
CA VAL A 158 16.88 -23.30 -2.27
C VAL A 158 17.73 -23.15 -1.02
N HIS A 159 17.88 -21.89 -0.60
CA HIS A 159 18.62 -21.49 0.59
C HIS A 159 17.69 -20.74 1.55
N SER A 160 18.13 -20.55 2.78
CA SER A 160 17.42 -19.68 3.72
C SER A 160 17.17 -18.29 3.11
N GLY A 161 15.91 -17.85 3.14
CA GLY A 161 15.44 -16.58 2.56
C GLY A 161 14.84 -16.71 1.15
N ASP A 162 14.96 -17.86 0.50
CA ASP A 162 14.39 -18.08 -0.83
C ASP A 162 12.91 -18.43 -0.78
N GLN A 163 12.21 -18.09 -1.84
CA GLN A 163 10.84 -18.52 -2.07
C GLN A 163 10.82 -19.79 -2.91
N VAL A 164 10.05 -20.79 -2.49
CA VAL A 164 9.74 -21.97 -3.30
C VAL A 164 8.85 -21.52 -4.46
N VAL A 165 9.36 -21.64 -5.69
CA VAL A 165 8.72 -21.07 -6.89
C VAL A 165 7.71 -22.01 -7.55
N VAL A 166 7.97 -23.30 -7.50
CA VAL A 166 7.16 -24.38 -8.08
C VAL A 166 7.01 -25.51 -7.06
N ASP A 167 5.89 -26.26 -7.12
CA ASP A 167 5.72 -27.40 -6.21
C ASP A 167 6.66 -28.53 -6.62
N GLY A 168 7.25 -29.19 -5.64
CA GLY A 168 8.18 -30.27 -5.90
C GLY A 168 8.48 -31.10 -4.67
N ARG A 169 9.38 -32.05 -4.80
CA ARG A 169 9.80 -32.97 -3.76
C ARG A 169 11.26 -32.78 -3.41
N MET A 170 11.57 -32.72 -2.12
CA MET A 170 12.92 -32.58 -1.62
C MET A 170 13.75 -33.84 -1.90
N ILE A 171 14.90 -33.68 -2.57
CA ILE A 171 15.77 -34.80 -2.98
C ILE A 171 16.97 -34.90 -2.06
N ASP A 172 17.54 -33.75 -1.69
CA ASP A 172 18.77 -33.66 -0.92
C ASP A 172 18.73 -32.40 -0.04
N GLY A 173 19.37 -32.47 1.12
CA GLY A 173 19.48 -31.36 2.06
C GLY A 173 19.38 -31.78 3.52
N GLY A 174 19.73 -30.84 4.42
CA GLY A 174 19.64 -31.03 5.87
C GLY A 174 18.22 -30.72 6.41
N HIS A 175 18.14 -30.40 7.71
CA HIS A 175 16.91 -29.90 8.31
C HIS A 175 16.52 -28.53 7.72
N MET A 176 15.37 -28.48 7.02
CA MET A 176 14.83 -27.27 6.47
C MET A 176 13.54 -26.90 7.19
N GLN A 177 13.36 -25.65 7.60
CA GLN A 177 12.09 -25.12 8.11
C GLN A 177 11.50 -24.13 7.11
N VAL A 178 10.22 -24.30 6.81
CA VAL A 178 9.53 -23.55 5.76
C VAL A 178 8.31 -22.84 6.35
N ASP A 179 8.13 -21.58 6.03
CA ASP A 179 6.92 -20.79 6.32
C ASP A 179 5.88 -21.05 5.23
N GLU A 180 4.84 -21.78 5.55
CA GLU A 180 3.69 -22.08 4.68
C GLU A 180 2.48 -21.17 4.98
N SER A 181 2.61 -20.14 5.80
CA SER A 181 1.52 -19.28 6.26
C SER A 181 0.74 -18.59 5.13
N LEU A 182 1.37 -18.37 3.97
CA LEU A 182 0.68 -17.85 2.78
C LEU A 182 -0.30 -18.84 2.16
N LEU A 183 -0.12 -20.12 2.41
CA LEU A 183 -0.92 -21.22 1.85
C LEU A 183 -1.96 -21.70 2.86
N THR A 184 -1.55 -21.90 4.11
CA THR A 184 -2.35 -22.49 5.19
C THR A 184 -3.06 -21.45 6.06
N GLY A 185 -2.49 -20.25 6.19
CA GLY A 185 -2.91 -19.23 7.15
C GLY A 185 -2.34 -19.44 8.56
N GLU A 186 -1.63 -20.54 8.82
CA GLU A 186 -0.99 -20.86 10.09
C GLU A 186 0.42 -20.28 10.10
N SER A 187 0.85 -19.72 11.23
CA SER A 187 2.15 -19.07 11.35
C SER A 187 3.28 -20.01 11.79
N ASP A 188 2.95 -21.27 12.09
CA ASP A 188 3.92 -22.26 12.55
C ASP A 188 4.85 -22.68 11.40
N LEU A 189 6.14 -22.79 11.70
CA LEU A 189 7.14 -23.27 10.74
C LEU A 189 7.02 -24.79 10.58
N VAL A 190 7.00 -25.24 9.33
CA VAL A 190 6.91 -26.67 9.00
C VAL A 190 8.30 -27.20 8.70
N ALA A 191 8.74 -28.21 9.47
CA ALA A 191 9.98 -28.95 9.18
C ALA A 191 9.81 -29.80 7.92
N LYS A 192 10.83 -29.79 7.05
CA LYS A 192 10.87 -30.58 5.81
C LYS A 192 12.12 -31.45 5.79
N HIS A 193 11.95 -32.69 5.35
CA HIS A 193 12.97 -33.69 5.21
C HIS A 193 13.07 -34.19 3.77
N VAL A 194 14.11 -34.92 3.45
CA VAL A 194 14.25 -35.56 2.14
C VAL A 194 13.04 -36.46 1.86
N GLY A 195 12.37 -36.26 0.75
CA GLY A 195 11.14 -36.94 0.35
C GLY A 195 9.86 -36.16 0.61
N ASP A 196 9.88 -35.08 1.37
CA ASP A 196 8.72 -34.23 1.65
C ASP A 196 8.39 -33.30 0.48
N GLU A 197 7.11 -32.95 0.38
CA GLU A 197 6.63 -31.99 -0.62
C GLU A 197 6.95 -30.54 -0.18
N LEU A 198 7.50 -29.76 -1.11
CA LEU A 198 7.66 -28.32 -1.01
C LEU A 198 6.61 -27.63 -1.87
N PHE A 199 5.91 -26.65 -1.32
CA PHE A 199 4.83 -25.96 -2.01
C PHE A 199 5.24 -24.59 -2.49
N SER A 200 4.91 -24.27 -3.73
CA SER A 200 5.11 -22.94 -4.30
C SER A 200 4.40 -21.86 -3.47
N GLY A 201 5.07 -20.73 -3.26
CA GLY A 201 4.58 -19.66 -2.41
C GLY A 201 5.05 -19.71 -0.97
N SER A 202 5.56 -20.84 -0.49
CA SER A 202 6.21 -20.96 0.84
C SER A 202 7.62 -20.34 0.81
N PHE A 203 8.18 -20.05 2.01
CA PHE A 203 9.50 -19.46 2.16
C PHE A 203 10.40 -20.33 3.03
N VAL A 204 11.63 -20.57 2.59
CA VAL A 204 12.64 -21.23 3.40
C VAL A 204 13.14 -20.28 4.48
N VAL A 205 12.89 -20.62 5.75
CA VAL A 205 13.28 -19.79 6.91
C VAL A 205 14.68 -20.18 7.39
N THR A 206 14.92 -21.48 7.57
CA THR A 206 16.23 -22.03 7.95
C THR A 206 16.53 -23.27 7.12
N GLY A 207 17.82 -23.55 6.94
CA GLY A 207 18.25 -24.68 6.13
C GLY A 207 18.22 -24.40 4.63
N GLY A 208 18.43 -25.44 3.87
CA GLY A 208 18.41 -25.40 2.41
C GLY A 208 18.53 -26.80 1.82
N GLY A 209 18.36 -26.92 0.51
CA GLY A 209 18.43 -28.22 -0.14
C GLY A 209 18.08 -28.15 -1.63
N ARG A 210 18.02 -29.36 -2.23
CA ARG A 210 17.62 -29.54 -3.63
C ARG A 210 16.27 -30.23 -3.71
N TYR A 211 15.43 -29.74 -4.60
CA TYR A 211 14.13 -30.35 -4.87
C TYR A 211 13.85 -30.45 -6.38
N GLU A 212 13.08 -31.45 -6.79
CA GLU A 212 12.66 -31.64 -8.16
C GLU A 212 11.27 -31.04 -8.39
N ALA A 213 11.10 -30.29 -9.47
CA ALA A 213 9.81 -29.70 -9.85
C ALA A 213 8.82 -30.78 -10.31
N GLU A 214 7.80 -31.07 -9.50
CA GLU A 214 6.75 -32.05 -9.83
C GLU A 214 5.51 -31.40 -10.44
N LYS A 215 5.25 -30.08 -10.15
CA LYS A 215 4.12 -29.33 -10.68
C LYS A 215 4.58 -27.93 -11.06
N VAL A 216 4.13 -27.45 -12.22
CA VAL A 216 4.46 -26.13 -12.76
C VAL A 216 3.21 -25.38 -13.23
N GLY A 217 3.27 -24.08 -13.33
CA GLY A 217 2.20 -23.24 -13.86
C GLY A 217 0.88 -23.36 -13.08
N ALA A 218 -0.21 -23.66 -13.78
CA ALA A 218 -1.54 -23.73 -13.18
C ALA A 218 -1.71 -24.89 -12.16
N ASP A 219 -0.84 -25.89 -12.23
CA ASP A 219 -0.89 -27.07 -11.36
C ASP A 219 -0.26 -26.85 -9.99
N CYS A 220 0.55 -25.80 -9.82
CA CYS A 220 1.10 -25.41 -8.53
C CYS A 220 0.00 -25.07 -7.50
N LEU A 221 0.22 -25.44 -6.24
CA LEU A 221 -0.73 -25.23 -5.14
C LEU A 221 -1.09 -23.75 -4.99
N VAL A 222 -0.10 -22.86 -5.01
CA VAL A 222 -0.32 -21.41 -4.93
C VAL A 222 -1.27 -20.92 -6.02
N ASN A 223 -1.16 -21.44 -7.24
CA ASN A 223 -2.00 -21.03 -8.36
C ASN A 223 -3.42 -21.63 -8.25
N LYS A 224 -3.57 -22.83 -7.72
CA LYS A 224 -4.88 -23.47 -7.43
C LYS A 224 -5.63 -22.74 -6.32
N ILE A 225 -4.97 -22.43 -5.19
CA ILE A 225 -5.52 -21.64 -4.09
C ILE A 225 -5.88 -20.24 -4.60
N THR A 226 -4.99 -19.65 -5.42
CA THR A 226 -5.16 -18.31 -6.01
C THR A 226 -6.32 -18.26 -6.98
N ALA A 227 -6.56 -19.30 -7.77
CA ALA A 227 -7.71 -19.38 -8.67
C ALA A 227 -9.06 -19.48 -7.93
N GLY A 228 -9.06 -20.10 -6.74
CA GLY A 228 -10.27 -20.28 -5.90
C GLY A 228 -10.50 -19.21 -4.83
N ALA A 229 -9.45 -18.58 -4.31
CA ALA A 229 -9.50 -17.74 -3.10
C ALA A 229 -9.09 -16.28 -3.32
N LEU A 230 -8.58 -15.88 -4.47
CA LEU A 230 -8.23 -14.49 -4.73
C LEU A 230 -9.45 -13.64 -5.18
N ALA A 231 -10.42 -13.53 -4.30
CA ALA A 231 -10.94 -12.19 -4.04
C ALA A 231 -9.84 -11.44 -3.27
N PHE A 232 -8.95 -10.78 -4.00
CA PHE A 232 -7.96 -9.83 -3.49
C PHE A 232 -8.67 -8.95 -2.45
N ARG A 233 -8.35 -9.12 -1.17
CA ARG A 233 -8.96 -8.35 -0.11
C ARG A 233 -8.40 -6.93 -0.24
N ARG A 234 -9.04 -6.12 -1.10
CA ARG A 234 -8.72 -4.70 -1.29
C ARG A 234 -8.88 -4.02 0.07
N VAL A 235 -7.80 -3.85 0.78
CA VAL A 235 -7.79 -3.00 1.97
C VAL A 235 -7.92 -1.57 1.45
N LEU A 236 -9.14 -1.04 1.54
CA LEU A 236 -9.41 0.35 1.17
C LEU A 236 -8.72 1.29 2.15
N THR A 237 -8.00 2.27 1.63
CA THR A 237 -7.44 3.35 2.46
C THR A 237 -8.55 4.15 3.14
N PRO A 238 -8.24 4.89 4.22
CA PRO A 238 -9.23 5.75 4.89
C PRO A 238 -9.91 6.72 3.92
N LEU A 239 -9.17 7.32 2.99
CA LEU A 239 -9.70 8.26 2.02
C LEU A 239 -10.56 7.56 0.95
N GLN A 240 -10.17 6.38 0.48
CA GLN A 240 -10.99 5.59 -0.44
C GLN A 240 -12.34 5.20 0.16
N ARG A 241 -12.38 4.86 1.46
CA ARG A 241 -13.65 4.60 2.18
C ARG A 241 -14.55 5.84 2.19
N GLN A 242 -13.97 7.01 2.42
CA GLN A 242 -14.71 8.28 2.41
C GLN A 242 -15.23 8.64 1.01
N VAL A 243 -14.42 8.45 -0.02
CA VAL A 243 -14.82 8.65 -1.42
C VAL A 243 -15.98 7.73 -1.80
N ASN A 244 -15.90 6.46 -1.45
CA ASN A 244 -16.98 5.50 -1.69
C ASN A 244 -18.27 5.89 -0.93
N PHE A 245 -18.14 6.40 0.29
CA PHE A 245 -19.27 6.93 1.04
C PHE A 245 -19.92 8.13 0.32
N ILE A 246 -19.12 9.08 -0.15
CA ILE A 246 -19.60 10.26 -0.89
C ILE A 246 -20.32 9.84 -2.19
N ILE A 247 -19.75 8.89 -2.94
CA ILE A 247 -20.37 8.39 -4.19
C ILE A 247 -21.71 7.71 -3.89
N ARG A 248 -21.77 6.86 -2.87
CA ARG A 248 -23.01 6.19 -2.46
C ARG A 248 -24.07 7.18 -1.99
N SER A 249 -23.65 8.19 -1.21
CA SER A 249 -24.56 9.25 -0.76
C SER A 249 -25.09 10.08 -1.93
N ALA A 250 -24.23 10.42 -2.91
CA ALA A 250 -24.65 11.12 -4.13
C ALA A 250 -25.66 10.28 -4.94
N LEU A 251 -25.45 8.96 -5.02
CA LEU A 251 -26.38 8.06 -5.72
C LEU A 251 -27.74 7.98 -5.02
N LEU A 252 -27.79 7.98 -3.69
CA LEU A 252 -29.05 8.04 -2.94
C LEU A 252 -29.80 9.36 -3.19
N VAL A 253 -29.08 10.48 -3.27
CA VAL A 253 -29.67 11.80 -3.62
C VAL A 253 -30.24 11.75 -5.03
N VAL A 254 -29.52 11.18 -6.00
CA VAL A 254 -30.02 11.00 -7.37
C VAL A 254 -31.29 10.16 -7.38
N LEU A 255 -31.31 9.03 -6.67
CA LEU A 255 -32.49 8.17 -6.58
C LEU A 255 -33.70 8.93 -6.02
N ALA A 256 -33.52 9.75 -4.99
CA ALA A 256 -34.58 10.59 -4.46
C ALA A 256 -35.09 11.62 -5.51
N PHE A 257 -34.19 12.17 -6.33
CA PHE A 257 -34.56 13.09 -7.40
C PHE A 257 -35.29 12.37 -8.53
N GLU A 258 -34.92 11.14 -8.89
CA GLU A 258 -35.70 10.38 -9.89
C GLU A 258 -37.12 10.12 -9.39
N VAL A 259 -37.34 9.83 -8.11
CA VAL A 259 -38.70 9.72 -7.54
C VAL A 259 -39.46 11.05 -7.66
N LEU A 260 -38.80 12.19 -7.36
CA LEU A 260 -39.41 13.50 -7.53
C LEU A 260 -39.75 13.82 -8.97
N ILE A 261 -38.93 13.43 -9.95
CA ILE A 261 -39.20 13.57 -11.39
C ILE A 261 -40.41 12.75 -11.77
N VAL A 262 -40.54 11.52 -11.28
CA VAL A 262 -41.74 10.67 -11.52
C VAL A 262 -43.01 11.32 -10.97
N VAL A 263 -42.97 11.83 -9.73
CA VAL A 263 -44.10 12.54 -9.11
C VAL A 263 -44.44 13.79 -9.94
N LYS A 264 -43.44 14.60 -10.30
CA LYS A 264 -43.63 15.80 -11.12
C LYS A 264 -44.24 15.47 -12.49
N THR A 265 -43.83 14.36 -13.11
CA THR A 265 -44.36 13.87 -14.36
C THR A 265 -45.85 13.53 -14.24
N ALA A 266 -46.25 12.91 -13.12
CA ALA A 266 -47.66 12.59 -12.88
C ALA A 266 -48.55 13.83 -12.64
N VAL A 267 -47.97 14.89 -12.00
CA VAL A 267 -48.70 16.13 -11.70
C VAL A 267 -48.73 17.09 -12.89
N ASP A 268 -47.61 17.32 -13.54
CA ASP A 268 -47.44 18.34 -14.59
C ASP A 268 -47.59 17.76 -16.00
N HIS A 269 -47.85 16.47 -16.15
CA HIS A 269 -47.96 15.76 -17.43
C HIS A 269 -46.74 15.99 -18.35
N LEU A 270 -45.52 15.89 -17.80
CA LEU A 270 -44.26 16.12 -18.54
C LEU A 270 -44.14 15.17 -19.73
N SER A 271 -43.61 15.66 -20.83
CA SER A 271 -43.27 14.82 -21.98
C SER A 271 -42.13 13.84 -21.63
N PHE A 272 -42.14 12.68 -22.27
CA PHE A 272 -41.06 11.69 -22.06
C PHE A 272 -39.67 12.29 -22.34
N THR A 273 -39.57 13.21 -23.32
CA THR A 273 -38.32 13.93 -23.63
C THR A 273 -37.83 14.77 -22.45
N GLU A 274 -38.74 15.48 -21.76
CA GLU A 274 -38.39 16.27 -20.59
C GLU A 274 -37.92 15.38 -19.43
N VAL A 275 -38.61 14.27 -19.19
CA VAL A 275 -38.22 13.31 -18.17
C VAL A 275 -36.76 12.81 -18.41
N VAL A 276 -36.43 12.35 -19.63
CA VAL A 276 -35.11 11.89 -20.00
C VAL A 276 -34.06 13.00 -19.84
N ARG A 277 -34.38 14.25 -20.22
CA ARG A 277 -33.46 15.39 -20.02
C ARG A 277 -33.23 15.70 -18.55
N MET A 278 -34.27 15.71 -17.72
CA MET A 278 -34.15 15.92 -16.27
C MET A 278 -33.35 14.82 -15.59
N SER A 279 -33.62 13.55 -15.91
CA SER A 279 -32.87 12.41 -15.42
C SER A 279 -31.37 12.48 -15.81
N THR A 280 -31.07 12.91 -17.04
CA THR A 280 -29.70 13.12 -17.49
C THR A 280 -28.96 14.15 -16.63
N VAL A 281 -29.62 15.24 -16.23
CA VAL A 281 -29.03 16.27 -15.35
C VAL A 281 -28.82 15.75 -13.94
N THR A 282 -29.78 14.98 -13.39
CA THR A 282 -29.67 14.43 -12.02
C THR A 282 -28.58 13.36 -11.94
N PHE A 283 -28.45 12.45 -12.88
CA PHE A 283 -27.36 11.49 -12.92
C PHE A 283 -25.97 12.16 -13.08
N ALA A 284 -25.88 13.31 -13.74
CA ALA A 284 -24.64 14.08 -13.84
C ALA A 284 -24.18 14.72 -12.51
N ILE A 285 -24.95 14.57 -11.41
CA ILE A 285 -24.50 14.92 -10.04
C ILE A 285 -23.42 13.97 -9.57
N VAL A 286 -23.49 12.69 -9.94
CA VAL A 286 -22.53 11.67 -9.49
C VAL A 286 -21.11 11.98 -10.00
N PRO A 287 -20.12 12.04 -9.11
CA PRO A 287 -18.80 12.54 -9.45
C PRO A 287 -17.91 11.45 -10.08
N VAL A 288 -18.23 10.99 -11.29
CA VAL A 288 -17.44 9.95 -12.00
C VAL A 288 -15.97 10.36 -12.14
N GLY A 289 -15.70 11.62 -12.45
CA GLY A 289 -14.35 12.16 -12.61
C GLY A 289 -13.52 12.18 -11.32
N LEU A 290 -14.13 12.00 -10.14
CA LEU A 290 -13.42 11.94 -8.85
C LEU A 290 -12.53 10.69 -8.76
N VAL A 291 -13.05 9.52 -9.15
CA VAL A 291 -12.29 8.26 -9.13
C VAL A 291 -11.08 8.36 -10.06
N LEU A 292 -11.28 8.94 -11.23
CA LEU A 292 -10.21 9.20 -12.20
C LEU A 292 -9.12 10.12 -11.65
N ALA A 293 -9.51 11.24 -11.02
CA ALA A 293 -8.55 12.19 -10.44
C ALA A 293 -7.72 11.56 -9.32
N ILE A 294 -8.31 10.68 -8.52
CA ILE A 294 -7.63 9.92 -7.47
C ILE A 294 -6.63 8.92 -8.07
N ALA A 295 -7.05 8.15 -9.07
CA ALA A 295 -6.17 7.21 -9.75
C ALA A 295 -4.96 7.92 -10.37
N LEU A 296 -5.18 9.10 -10.99
CA LEU A 296 -4.12 9.95 -11.51
C LEU A 296 -3.15 10.41 -10.41
N ALA A 297 -3.66 10.85 -9.27
CA ALA A 297 -2.84 11.32 -8.15
C ALA A 297 -1.95 10.19 -7.62
N TYR A 298 -2.48 8.96 -7.45
CA TYR A 298 -1.68 7.79 -7.06
C TYR A 298 -0.62 7.44 -8.10
N ALA A 299 -0.99 7.40 -9.38
CA ALA A 299 -0.04 7.06 -10.45
C ALA A 299 1.11 8.07 -10.51
N LEU A 300 0.82 9.37 -10.44
CA LEU A 300 1.85 10.42 -10.39
C LEU A 300 2.73 10.31 -9.16
N GLY A 301 2.15 10.01 -7.99
CA GLY A 301 2.87 9.80 -6.74
C GLY A 301 3.81 8.60 -6.85
N ALA A 302 3.33 7.45 -7.33
CA ALA A 302 4.13 6.24 -7.51
C ALA A 302 5.31 6.46 -8.47
N VAL A 303 5.08 7.14 -9.61
CA VAL A 303 6.15 7.48 -10.58
C VAL A 303 7.23 8.35 -9.95
N ARG A 304 6.83 9.37 -9.18
CA ARG A 304 7.76 10.28 -8.51
C ARG A 304 8.55 9.57 -7.40
N MET A 305 7.90 8.68 -6.63
CA MET A 305 8.55 7.87 -5.59
C MET A 305 9.57 6.91 -6.20
N ALA A 306 9.21 6.22 -7.28
CA ALA A 306 10.11 5.31 -7.99
C ALA A 306 11.36 6.03 -8.54
N GLY A 307 11.19 7.26 -9.07
CA GLY A 307 12.30 8.11 -9.55
C GLY A 307 13.27 8.55 -8.45
N LYS A 308 12.90 8.39 -7.16
CA LYS A 308 13.73 8.70 -5.99
C LYS A 308 14.19 7.46 -5.21
N GLY A 309 13.96 6.27 -5.78
CA GLY A 309 14.42 5.03 -5.19
C GLY A 309 13.43 4.35 -4.24
N ALA A 310 12.19 4.80 -4.17
CA ALA A 310 11.11 4.14 -3.42
C ALA A 310 10.10 3.54 -4.41
N LEU A 311 10.18 2.22 -4.61
CA LEU A 311 9.38 1.48 -5.55
C LEU A 311 8.06 1.06 -4.91
N VAL A 312 6.96 1.58 -5.40
CA VAL A 312 5.61 1.27 -4.90
C VAL A 312 5.08 0.02 -5.62
N GLN A 313 4.73 -1.01 -4.87
CA GLN A 313 4.11 -2.24 -5.40
C GLN A 313 2.57 -2.15 -5.40
N GLN A 314 1.99 -1.41 -4.46
CA GLN A 314 0.55 -1.18 -4.35
C GLN A 314 0.24 0.31 -4.42
N ALA A 315 -0.63 0.73 -5.34
CA ALA A 315 -0.94 2.15 -5.57
C ALA A 315 -1.50 2.88 -4.33
N ASN A 316 -2.25 2.17 -3.47
CA ASN A 316 -2.80 2.71 -2.22
C ASN A 316 -1.73 3.01 -1.16
N SER A 317 -0.55 2.39 -1.25
CA SER A 317 0.56 2.64 -0.31
C SER A 317 1.11 4.06 -0.43
N VAL A 318 0.94 4.71 -1.60
CA VAL A 318 1.29 6.13 -1.77
C VAL A 318 0.54 7.03 -0.77
N GLU A 319 -0.76 6.81 -0.59
CA GLU A 319 -1.56 7.52 0.42
C GLU A 319 -1.18 7.08 1.83
N SER A 320 -1.05 5.77 2.03
CA SER A 320 -0.75 5.19 3.33
C SER A 320 0.53 5.74 3.95
N MET A 321 1.53 6.05 3.12
CA MET A 321 2.76 6.72 3.57
C MET A 321 2.51 8.04 4.31
N SER A 322 1.48 8.78 3.93
CA SER A 322 1.17 10.08 4.55
C SER A 322 0.55 9.97 5.95
N ASN A 323 0.00 8.82 6.28
CA ASN A 323 -0.69 8.59 7.55
C ASN A 323 0.22 8.03 8.65
N ILE A 324 1.47 7.65 8.30
CA ILE A 324 2.43 7.05 9.24
C ILE A 324 2.72 8.03 10.38
N ASN A 325 2.58 7.56 11.62
CA ASN A 325 2.98 8.26 12.82
C ASN A 325 3.98 7.46 13.67
N VAL A 326 4.12 6.14 13.41
CA VAL A 326 5.15 5.28 14.00
C VAL A 326 5.86 4.51 12.89
N LEU A 327 7.20 4.56 12.92
CA LEU A 327 8.07 3.81 12.04
C LEU A 327 8.81 2.76 12.87
N CYS A 328 8.47 1.49 12.68
CA CYS A 328 9.20 0.36 13.20
C CYS A 328 10.26 -0.06 12.19
N THR A 329 11.49 -0.22 12.60
CA THR A 329 12.60 -0.61 11.71
C THR A 329 13.42 -1.71 12.34
N ASP A 330 13.78 -2.73 11.55
CA ASP A 330 14.87 -3.62 11.97
C ASP A 330 16.20 -2.87 11.96
N LYS A 331 17.14 -3.31 12.78
CA LYS A 331 18.49 -2.75 12.86
C LYS A 331 19.34 -3.22 11.68
N THR A 332 19.51 -4.55 11.59
CA THR A 332 20.48 -5.20 10.70
C THR A 332 19.97 -5.19 9.26
N GLY A 333 20.84 -4.81 8.30
CA GLY A 333 20.44 -4.74 6.88
C GLY A 333 19.50 -3.59 6.52
N THR A 334 18.91 -2.92 7.51
CA THR A 334 18.00 -1.79 7.35
C THR A 334 18.67 -0.46 7.71
N LEU A 335 19.00 -0.24 8.97
CA LEU A 335 19.79 0.93 9.43
C LEU A 335 21.26 0.76 9.14
N THR A 336 21.74 -0.47 9.14
CA THR A 336 23.11 -0.84 8.83
C THR A 336 23.24 -1.40 7.41
N THR A 337 24.48 -1.42 6.91
CA THR A 337 24.77 -1.96 5.56
C THR A 337 24.72 -3.48 5.53
N ASN A 338 24.64 -4.14 6.70
CA ASN A 338 24.75 -5.58 6.88
C ASN A 338 26.12 -6.15 6.40
N ASN A 339 27.12 -5.28 6.39
CA ASN A 339 28.52 -5.65 6.14
C ASN A 339 29.19 -5.92 7.48
N ILE A 340 28.99 -7.14 7.97
CA ILE A 340 29.52 -7.58 9.26
C ILE A 340 31.02 -7.86 9.11
N ARG A 341 31.84 -7.22 9.95
CA ARG A 341 33.27 -7.44 10.00
C ARG A 341 33.69 -7.78 11.41
N VAL A 342 34.67 -8.70 11.56
CA VAL A 342 35.31 -8.94 12.86
C VAL A 342 36.04 -7.66 13.28
N HIS A 343 35.71 -7.15 14.47
CA HIS A 343 36.36 -5.97 15.04
C HIS A 343 37.51 -6.37 15.94
N GLU A 344 37.28 -7.23 16.98
CA GLU A 344 38.28 -7.65 17.94
C GLU A 344 37.96 -9.04 18.49
N VAL A 345 38.99 -9.75 18.94
CA VAL A 345 38.87 -11.01 19.71
C VAL A 345 39.61 -10.90 21.02
N HIS A 346 38.98 -11.38 22.11
CA HIS A 346 39.56 -11.44 23.44
C HIS A 346 39.58 -12.89 23.93
N PRO A 347 40.79 -13.48 24.12
CA PRO A 347 40.91 -14.87 24.52
C PRO A 347 40.74 -15.07 26.03
N PHE A 348 40.23 -16.24 26.45
CA PHE A 348 40.17 -16.74 27.82
C PHE A 348 40.88 -18.07 27.91
N GLY A 349 42.02 -18.11 28.64
CA GLY A 349 42.76 -19.35 28.88
C GLY A 349 43.49 -19.96 27.68
N VAL A 350 43.45 -19.32 26.50
CA VAL A 350 44.17 -19.71 25.28
C VAL A 350 44.86 -18.49 24.67
N ASP A 351 45.83 -18.71 23.80
CA ASP A 351 46.47 -17.61 23.05
C ASP A 351 45.52 -17.03 21.99
N LYS A 352 45.70 -15.73 21.69
CA LYS A 352 44.91 -15.05 20.67
C LYS A 352 45.00 -15.73 19.28
N ALA A 353 46.20 -16.20 18.92
CA ALA A 353 46.42 -16.91 17.65
C ALA A 353 45.71 -18.26 17.61
N GLU A 354 45.64 -18.98 18.71
CA GLU A 354 44.93 -20.25 18.82
C GLU A 354 43.40 -20.02 18.77
N LEU A 355 42.89 -18.99 19.47
CA LEU A 355 41.49 -18.61 19.39
C LEU A 355 41.08 -18.28 17.93
N GLN A 356 41.90 -17.50 17.21
CA GLN A 356 41.65 -17.14 15.81
C GLN A 356 41.64 -18.38 14.91
N LYS A 357 42.58 -19.30 15.11
CA LYS A 357 42.62 -20.56 14.36
C LYS A 357 41.38 -21.42 14.60
N LEU A 358 40.94 -21.56 15.87
CA LEU A 358 39.76 -22.34 16.22
C LEU A 358 38.49 -21.72 15.65
N LEU A 359 38.30 -20.39 15.71
CA LEU A 359 37.18 -19.66 15.11
C LEU A 359 37.17 -19.82 13.58
N GLY A 360 38.36 -19.78 12.94
CA GLY A 360 38.49 -19.98 11.50
C GLY A 360 38.10 -21.40 11.09
N ARG A 361 38.55 -22.41 11.83
CA ARG A 361 38.16 -23.82 11.60
C ARG A 361 36.68 -24.06 11.85
N PHE A 362 36.10 -23.50 12.92
CA PHE A 362 34.67 -23.57 13.21
C PHE A 362 33.85 -23.01 12.07
N SER A 363 34.19 -21.81 11.57
CA SER A 363 33.49 -21.18 10.46
C SER A 363 33.62 -21.95 9.15
N ALA A 364 34.79 -22.54 8.86
CA ALA A 364 35.02 -23.34 7.67
C ALA A 364 34.28 -24.69 7.67
N SER A 365 34.04 -25.25 8.88
CA SER A 365 33.40 -26.57 9.08
C SER A 365 31.87 -26.51 9.10
N ALA A 366 31.27 -25.33 9.20
CA ALA A 366 29.83 -25.16 9.23
C ALA A 366 29.21 -25.60 7.91
N SER A 367 28.14 -26.41 7.96
CA SER A 367 27.41 -26.91 6.80
C SER A 367 26.71 -25.78 6.05
N GLU A 368 26.28 -24.74 6.78
CA GLU A 368 25.69 -23.53 6.23
C GLU A 368 26.52 -22.30 6.57
N SER A 369 26.79 -21.50 5.54
CA SER A 369 27.46 -20.21 5.72
C SER A 369 26.46 -19.11 5.95
N ASN A 370 26.50 -18.52 7.14
CA ASN A 370 25.82 -17.27 7.44
C ASN A 370 26.81 -16.09 7.42
N ARG A 371 26.34 -14.84 7.49
CA ARG A 371 27.20 -13.66 7.42
C ARG A 371 28.25 -13.58 8.54
N THR A 372 27.93 -14.10 9.73
CA THR A 372 28.87 -14.15 10.87
C THR A 372 29.96 -15.18 10.60
N SER A 373 29.61 -16.39 10.14
CA SER A 373 30.59 -17.40 9.77
C SER A 373 31.43 -16.97 8.57
N ALA A 374 30.84 -16.29 7.59
CA ALA A 374 31.56 -15.71 6.45
C ALA A 374 32.60 -14.66 6.91
N ALA A 375 32.20 -13.74 7.81
CA ALA A 375 33.11 -12.74 8.39
C ALA A 375 34.28 -13.36 9.19
N LEU A 376 34.01 -14.44 9.95
CA LEU A 376 35.05 -15.18 10.65
C LEU A 376 36.00 -15.88 9.67
N HIS A 377 35.47 -16.50 8.64
CA HIS A 377 36.26 -17.18 7.61
C HIS A 377 37.12 -16.19 6.81
N GLU A 378 36.58 -15.03 6.46
CA GLU A 378 37.31 -13.95 5.78
C GLU A 378 38.45 -13.41 6.65
N ALA A 379 38.20 -13.26 7.97
CA ALA A 379 39.22 -12.73 8.92
C ALA A 379 40.31 -13.72 9.28
N PHE A 380 39.97 -15.00 9.44
CA PHE A 380 40.90 -15.98 10.07
C PHE A 380 41.24 -17.18 9.17
N GLY A 381 40.48 -17.39 8.08
CA GLY A 381 40.63 -18.56 7.23
C GLY A 381 40.32 -19.87 7.95
N GLY A 382 40.90 -20.97 7.53
CA GLY A 382 40.80 -22.26 8.20
C GLY A 382 40.47 -23.41 7.26
N SER A 383 40.86 -24.63 7.63
CA SER A 383 40.50 -25.87 6.94
C SER A 383 39.24 -26.46 7.55
N ALA A 384 38.31 -26.87 6.69
CA ALA A 384 37.10 -27.53 7.13
C ALA A 384 37.38 -28.89 7.75
N ALA A 385 36.76 -29.21 8.89
CA ALA A 385 36.68 -30.52 9.46
C ALA A 385 35.27 -31.09 9.24
N ARG A 386 35.09 -32.38 9.30
CA ARG A 386 33.76 -32.98 9.20
C ARG A 386 33.13 -33.12 10.58
N PRO A 387 32.05 -32.38 10.90
CA PRO A 387 31.37 -32.53 12.18
C PRO A 387 30.81 -33.95 12.35
N VAL A 388 30.82 -34.47 13.56
CA VAL A 388 30.09 -35.68 13.97
C VAL A 388 28.62 -35.35 14.10
N GLU A 389 28.32 -34.17 14.68
CA GLU A 389 27.00 -33.63 14.85
C GLU A 389 27.07 -32.08 14.79
N GLU A 390 26.07 -31.45 14.21
CA GLU A 390 26.02 -30.00 14.07
C GLU A 390 24.60 -29.48 14.37
N VAL A 391 24.56 -28.38 15.12
CA VAL A 391 23.36 -27.56 15.29
C VAL A 391 23.57 -26.24 14.57
N VAL A 392 22.88 -26.05 13.44
CA VAL A 392 22.95 -24.83 12.65
C VAL A 392 22.34 -23.66 13.43
N PHE A 393 22.84 -22.45 13.21
CA PHE A 393 22.33 -21.24 13.86
C PHE A 393 20.85 -21.02 13.56
N SER A 394 20.05 -20.69 14.58
CA SER A 394 18.68 -20.19 14.39
C SER A 394 18.46 -18.91 15.18
N SER A 395 17.59 -18.04 14.65
CA SER A 395 17.23 -16.77 15.31
C SER A 395 16.50 -16.96 16.63
N ALA A 396 15.86 -18.11 16.86
CA ALA A 396 15.20 -18.46 18.11
C ALA A 396 16.22 -18.87 19.18
N ARG A 397 17.17 -19.76 18.83
CA ARG A 397 18.20 -20.25 19.74
C ARG A 397 19.34 -19.25 19.98
N LYS A 398 19.71 -18.46 18.96
CA LYS A 398 20.80 -17.46 18.99
C LYS A 398 22.21 -18.06 19.23
N TRP A 399 22.38 -19.33 18.98
CA TRP A 399 23.66 -20.05 19.02
C TRP A 399 23.70 -21.13 17.92
N SER A 400 24.94 -21.52 17.59
CA SER A 400 25.27 -22.70 16.77
C SER A 400 26.32 -23.54 17.50
N ALA A 401 26.35 -24.84 17.27
CA ALA A 401 27.27 -25.74 17.88
C ALA A 401 27.71 -26.84 16.93
N MET A 402 28.89 -27.38 17.11
CA MET A 402 29.36 -28.58 16.42
C MET A 402 30.24 -29.44 17.31
N SER A 403 30.07 -30.76 17.18
CA SER A 403 30.89 -31.77 17.79
C SER A 403 31.82 -32.37 16.74
N VAL A 404 33.11 -32.33 16.97
CA VAL A 404 34.14 -32.73 16.00
C VAL A 404 35.13 -33.72 16.66
N GLY A 405 35.56 -34.73 15.90
CA GLY A 405 36.43 -35.80 16.36
C GLY A 405 37.86 -35.79 15.77
N ASP A 406 38.28 -34.72 15.10
CA ASP A 406 39.61 -34.58 14.46
C ASP A 406 40.73 -34.38 15.50
N ASP A 407 41.93 -34.88 15.24
CA ASP A 407 43.05 -34.80 16.18
C ASP A 407 43.45 -33.37 16.58
N ASP A 408 43.42 -32.43 15.63
CA ASP A 408 43.76 -31.00 15.83
C ASP A 408 42.55 -30.10 16.12
N PHE A 409 41.31 -30.63 16.06
CA PHE A 409 40.06 -29.90 16.29
C PHE A 409 39.04 -30.87 16.90
N HIS A 410 39.23 -31.12 18.21
CA HIS A 410 38.49 -32.15 18.92
C HIS A 410 37.59 -31.56 20.01
N GLY A 411 36.40 -32.11 20.17
CA GLY A 411 35.43 -31.74 21.21
C GLY A 411 34.18 -31.08 20.67
N THR A 412 33.44 -30.44 21.56
CA THR A 412 32.21 -29.74 21.25
C THR A 412 32.44 -28.24 21.34
N PHE A 413 32.19 -27.51 20.25
CA PHE A 413 32.37 -26.05 20.12
C PHE A 413 31.02 -25.39 19.99
N VAL A 414 30.86 -24.25 20.66
CA VAL A 414 29.63 -23.45 20.67
C VAL A 414 29.97 -22.01 20.41
N LEU A 415 29.25 -21.38 19.44
CA LEU A 415 29.32 -19.95 19.15
C LEU A 415 27.95 -19.33 19.25
N GLY A 416 27.76 -18.32 20.07
CA GLY A 416 26.47 -17.69 20.21
C GLY A 416 26.40 -16.48 21.11
N ALA A 417 25.21 -16.02 21.37
CA ALA A 417 24.94 -14.89 22.26
C ALA A 417 25.35 -15.27 23.69
N PRO A 418 26.16 -14.44 24.38
CA PRO A 418 26.69 -14.76 25.71
C PRO A 418 25.59 -15.14 26.72
N GLU A 419 24.47 -14.44 26.73
CA GLU A 419 23.35 -14.67 27.66
C GLU A 419 22.63 -16.00 27.44
N MET A 420 22.68 -16.55 26.21
CA MET A 420 22.09 -17.87 25.91
C MET A 420 23.01 -19.04 26.32
N ILE A 421 24.30 -18.79 26.38
CA ILE A 421 25.29 -19.79 26.72
C ILE A 421 25.65 -19.72 28.21
N ALA A 422 25.42 -18.58 28.87
CA ALA A 422 25.87 -18.28 30.24
C ALA A 422 25.47 -19.34 31.27
N ALA A 423 24.24 -19.89 31.18
CA ALA A 423 23.78 -20.96 32.11
C ALA A 423 24.54 -22.28 31.99
N HIS A 424 25.30 -22.48 30.92
CA HIS A 424 26.05 -23.71 30.61
C HIS A 424 27.58 -23.56 30.81
N LEU A 425 28.01 -22.33 31.19
CA LEU A 425 29.46 -22.03 31.38
C LEU A 425 29.99 -22.40 32.75
N ALA A 426 31.27 -22.72 32.80
CA ALA A 426 32.04 -22.58 34.02
C ALA A 426 32.28 -21.09 34.34
N ALA A 427 32.24 -20.73 35.62
CA ALA A 427 32.39 -19.33 36.04
C ALA A 427 33.76 -18.76 35.61
N VAL A 428 33.71 -17.56 34.97
CA VAL A 428 34.91 -16.80 34.58
C VAL A 428 34.73 -15.34 35.01
N ASP A 429 35.72 -14.85 35.77
CA ASP A 429 35.74 -13.48 36.27
C ASP A 429 35.97 -12.48 35.10
N GLY A 430 35.30 -11.34 35.13
CA GLY A 430 35.45 -10.25 34.14
C GLY A 430 34.74 -10.46 32.80
N LEU A 431 34.11 -11.60 32.56
CA LEU A 431 33.43 -11.87 31.28
C LEU A 431 32.26 -10.90 31.03
N GLN A 432 31.43 -10.68 32.03
CA GLN A 432 30.24 -9.83 31.89
C GLN A 432 30.60 -8.35 31.70
N GLU A 433 31.62 -7.87 32.40
CA GLU A 433 32.13 -6.49 32.30
C GLU A 433 32.60 -6.17 30.88
N LEU A 434 33.37 -7.09 30.28
CA LEU A 434 33.85 -6.92 28.90
C LEU A 434 32.72 -7.01 27.86
N ILE A 435 31.72 -7.87 28.08
CA ILE A 435 30.54 -7.94 27.26
C ILE A 435 29.77 -6.60 27.28
N ASP A 436 29.56 -6.03 28.47
CA ASP A 436 28.86 -4.77 28.68
C ASP A 436 29.62 -3.59 28.10
N GLU A 437 30.97 -3.57 28.23
CA GLU A 437 31.83 -2.57 27.62
C GLU A 437 31.69 -2.57 26.09
N TRP A 438 31.86 -3.72 25.46
CA TRP A 438 31.81 -3.84 24.00
C TRP A 438 30.40 -3.60 23.47
N ALA A 439 29.39 -4.13 24.13
CA ALA A 439 28.00 -3.87 23.75
C ALA A 439 27.65 -2.39 23.87
N GLY A 440 28.14 -1.69 24.88
CA GLY A 440 27.98 -0.26 25.11
C GLY A 440 28.56 0.63 24.01
N THR A 441 29.57 0.14 23.29
CA THR A 441 30.13 0.83 22.09
C THR A 441 29.34 0.52 20.78
N GLY A 442 28.33 -0.34 20.84
CA GLY A 442 27.52 -0.72 19.67
C GLY A 442 28.02 -1.93 18.90
N LEU A 443 29.04 -2.64 19.45
CA LEU A 443 29.55 -3.87 18.86
C LEU A 443 28.60 -5.05 19.16
N ARG A 444 28.45 -5.93 18.20
CA ARG A 444 27.81 -7.23 18.42
C ARG A 444 28.81 -8.19 19.00
N VAL A 445 28.55 -8.69 20.20
CA VAL A 445 29.44 -9.59 20.93
C VAL A 445 28.90 -11.01 20.87
N LEU A 446 29.78 -11.97 20.51
CA LEU A 446 29.50 -13.39 20.57
C LEU A 446 30.55 -14.07 21.47
N LEU A 447 30.11 -15.10 22.19
CA LEU A 447 30.92 -15.93 23.00
C LEU A 447 31.25 -17.24 22.24
N PHE A 448 32.54 -17.60 22.22
CA PHE A 448 32.98 -18.88 21.72
C PHE A 448 33.40 -19.74 22.91
N ALA A 449 32.79 -20.91 23.06
CA ALA A 449 32.99 -21.82 24.15
C ALA A 449 33.25 -23.24 23.65
N HIS A 450 33.91 -24.06 24.49
CA HIS A 450 34.37 -25.39 24.13
C HIS A 450 34.18 -26.36 25.28
N ARG A 451 33.97 -27.62 24.94
CA ARG A 451 34.10 -28.78 25.83
C ARG A 451 35.01 -29.82 25.19
N PRO A 452 36.03 -30.36 25.89
CA PRO A 452 36.97 -31.32 25.31
C PRO A 452 36.35 -32.63 24.82
N GLN A 453 35.22 -33.00 25.38
CA GLN A 453 34.46 -34.19 24.97
C GLN A 453 33.58 -33.92 23.77
N VAL A 454 33.48 -34.90 22.87
CA VAL A 454 32.45 -34.93 21.80
C VAL A 454 31.11 -35.30 22.43
N GLU A 455 30.23 -34.31 22.59
CA GLU A 455 28.93 -34.47 23.23
C GLU A 455 27.81 -34.50 22.19
N PRO A 456 26.70 -35.22 22.46
CA PRO A 456 25.51 -35.14 21.63
C PRO A 456 24.88 -33.74 21.75
N LEU A 457 24.48 -33.22 20.59
CA LEU A 457 23.85 -31.88 20.47
C LEU A 457 22.33 -31.94 20.34
N TYR A 458 21.79 -33.16 20.24
CA TYR A 458 20.34 -33.40 20.20
C TYR A 458 19.94 -34.41 21.28
N GLU A 459 18.78 -34.19 21.89
CA GLU A 459 18.17 -35.18 22.77
C GLU A 459 17.86 -36.47 21.97
N LYS A 460 18.23 -37.63 22.52
CA LYS A 460 17.89 -38.90 21.91
C LYS A 460 16.38 -39.06 21.93
N PRO A 461 15.75 -39.36 20.77
CA PRO A 461 14.28 -39.60 20.75
C PRO A 461 13.95 -40.72 21.74
N ARG A 462 12.93 -40.51 22.60
CA ARG A 462 12.44 -41.51 23.52
C ARG A 462 11.91 -42.69 22.72
N ILE A 463 12.25 -43.90 23.17
CA ILE A 463 11.92 -45.17 22.53
C ILE A 463 10.40 -45.30 22.29
N PRO A 464 9.96 -45.71 21.09
CA PRO A 464 8.55 -45.83 20.74
C PRO A 464 7.83 -46.87 21.59
N GLY A 465 6.86 -46.50 22.35
CA GLY A 465 6.00 -47.37 23.18
C GLY A 465 4.87 -46.66 23.91
N SER A 466 4.86 -45.34 23.92
CA SER A 466 3.93 -44.50 24.68
C SER A 466 2.80 -43.87 23.88
N GLY A 467 2.69 -44.12 22.58
CA GLY A 467 1.54 -43.61 21.78
C GLY A 467 1.54 -42.08 21.52
N GLU A 468 2.59 -41.37 21.95
CA GLU A 468 2.78 -39.96 21.61
C GLU A 468 3.59 -39.86 20.32
N PRO A 469 3.29 -38.86 19.43
CA PRO A 469 4.12 -38.60 18.25
C PRO A 469 5.57 -38.34 18.69
N ALA A 470 6.53 -38.91 17.99
CA ALA A 470 7.96 -38.65 18.24
C ALA A 470 8.20 -37.14 18.10
N ASP A 471 8.43 -36.46 19.22
CA ASP A 471 8.86 -35.06 19.21
C ASP A 471 10.16 -34.95 18.40
N GLU A 472 10.27 -33.89 17.60
CA GLU A 472 11.51 -33.56 16.89
C GLU A 472 12.67 -33.51 17.87
N PRO A 473 13.87 -33.98 17.49
CA PRO A 473 15.02 -33.97 18.38
C PRO A 473 15.38 -32.53 18.77
N HIS A 474 15.19 -32.18 20.05
CA HIS A 474 15.49 -30.84 20.54
C HIS A 474 17.00 -30.65 20.64
N ALA A 475 17.49 -29.55 20.01
CA ALA A 475 18.88 -29.16 20.12
C ALA A 475 19.18 -28.70 21.55
N MET A 476 20.26 -29.21 22.16
CA MET A 476 20.67 -28.93 23.52
C MET A 476 22.13 -28.50 23.62
N LEU A 477 22.42 -27.62 24.60
CA LEU A 477 23.79 -27.26 24.94
C LEU A 477 24.32 -28.14 26.06
N PRO A 478 25.53 -28.67 25.92
CA PRO A 478 26.15 -29.42 27.00
C PRO A 478 26.47 -28.50 28.20
N ALA A 479 26.34 -29.04 29.41
CA ALA A 479 26.75 -28.34 30.64
C ALA A 479 28.29 -28.31 30.81
N GLY A 480 28.80 -27.28 31.50
CA GLY A 480 30.22 -27.20 31.83
C GLY A 480 31.12 -26.81 30.63
N LEU A 481 30.58 -25.95 29.76
CA LEU A 481 31.38 -25.34 28.70
C LEU A 481 32.42 -24.39 29.28
N ALA A 482 33.65 -24.46 28.78
CA ALA A 482 34.73 -23.50 29.08
C ALA A 482 34.73 -22.38 28.03
N PRO A 483 34.68 -21.11 28.42
CA PRO A 483 34.82 -20.02 27.45
C PRO A 483 36.23 -19.98 26.89
N LEU A 484 36.35 -19.93 25.56
CA LEU A 484 37.62 -19.78 24.83
C LEU A 484 37.91 -18.31 24.53
N GLY A 485 36.84 -17.52 24.28
CA GLY A 485 37.03 -16.11 24.02
C GLY A 485 35.76 -15.42 23.59
N LEU A 486 35.81 -14.11 23.54
CA LEU A 486 34.80 -13.24 22.94
C LEU A 486 35.27 -12.78 21.55
N VAL A 487 34.33 -12.68 20.65
CA VAL A 487 34.52 -12.06 19.34
C VAL A 487 33.51 -10.95 19.15
N SER A 488 33.98 -9.76 18.80
CA SER A 488 33.11 -8.62 18.50
C SER A 488 33.05 -8.34 17.00
N PHE A 489 31.88 -7.91 16.57
CA PHE A 489 31.63 -7.56 15.18
C PHE A 489 31.10 -6.13 15.09
N SER A 490 31.58 -5.40 14.09
CA SER A 490 31.05 -4.11 13.70
C SER A 490 30.11 -4.25 12.53
N ASP A 491 29.02 -3.45 12.53
CA ASP A 491 28.10 -3.31 11.42
C ASP A 491 27.93 -1.81 11.11
N GLU A 492 28.29 -1.41 9.91
CA GLU A 492 28.38 -0.01 9.51
C GLU A 492 27.00 0.60 9.27
N LEU A 493 26.71 1.78 9.84
CA LEU A 493 25.48 2.51 9.57
C LEU A 493 25.42 2.92 8.08
N ARG A 494 24.24 2.81 7.50
CA ARG A 494 24.02 3.28 6.12
C ARG A 494 24.28 4.77 5.98
N PRO A 495 24.78 5.23 4.84
CA PRO A 495 24.93 6.66 4.56
C PRO A 495 23.61 7.43 4.75
N LYS A 496 23.65 8.59 5.39
CA LYS A 496 22.51 9.50 5.60
C LYS A 496 21.42 8.98 6.56
N VAL A 497 21.65 7.92 7.32
CA VAL A 497 20.67 7.45 8.33
C VAL A 497 20.36 8.56 9.34
N GLN A 498 21.36 9.26 9.84
CA GLN A 498 21.19 10.37 10.78
C GLN A 498 20.28 11.48 10.23
N ASP A 499 20.53 11.92 9.00
CA ASP A 499 19.70 12.93 8.34
C ASP A 499 18.27 12.45 8.16
N THR A 500 18.10 11.17 7.82
CA THR A 500 16.78 10.55 7.60
C THR A 500 15.98 10.48 8.90
N LEU A 501 16.59 10.00 10.00
CA LEU A 501 15.93 9.93 11.32
C LEU A 501 15.57 11.33 11.84
N LYS A 502 16.47 12.31 11.66
CA LYS A 502 16.19 13.71 11.99
C LYS A 502 14.98 14.28 11.21
N GLN A 503 14.86 13.95 9.93
CA GLN A 503 13.69 14.36 9.13
C GLN A 503 12.39 13.71 9.61
N PHE A 504 12.42 12.44 10.06
CA PHE A 504 11.25 11.78 10.66
C PHE A 504 10.85 12.42 11.99
N ALA A 505 11.80 12.71 12.86
CA ALA A 505 11.56 13.40 14.12
C ALA A 505 10.91 14.78 13.87
N GLN A 506 11.42 15.56 12.90
CA GLN A 506 10.83 16.83 12.48
C GLN A 506 9.40 16.68 11.92
N ALA A 507 9.11 15.56 11.27
CA ALA A 507 7.77 15.24 10.78
C ALA A 507 6.81 14.71 11.87
N GLY A 508 7.27 14.56 13.12
CA GLY A 508 6.49 14.03 14.23
C GLY A 508 6.29 12.52 14.18
N ILE A 509 7.10 11.79 13.42
CA ILE A 509 7.06 10.35 13.32
C ILE A 509 7.96 9.76 14.42
N LYS A 510 7.38 8.93 15.29
CA LYS A 510 8.13 8.18 16.29
C LYS A 510 8.84 7.01 15.62
N VAL A 511 10.15 6.90 15.82
CA VAL A 511 10.95 5.79 15.29
C VAL A 511 11.19 4.78 16.42
N LYS A 512 10.92 3.50 16.14
CA LYS A 512 11.16 2.38 17.07
C LYS A 512 12.05 1.35 16.39
N ILE A 513 13.14 0.99 17.05
CA ILE A 513 14.10 0.00 16.53
C ILE A 513 13.83 -1.35 17.21
N ILE A 514 13.59 -2.37 16.38
CA ILE A 514 13.25 -3.72 16.82
C ILE A 514 14.33 -4.67 16.29
N SER A 515 15.07 -5.34 17.18
CA SER A 515 16.22 -6.18 16.78
C SER A 515 16.30 -7.47 17.61
N GLY A 516 16.87 -8.50 17.00
CA GLY A 516 17.28 -9.72 17.70
C GLY A 516 18.58 -9.57 18.50
N ASP A 517 19.31 -8.45 18.36
CA ASP A 517 20.55 -8.18 19.04
C ASP A 517 20.35 -7.69 20.49
N ASN A 518 21.45 -7.64 21.25
CA ASN A 518 21.44 -7.15 22.64
C ASN A 518 20.88 -5.72 22.72
N PRO A 519 19.96 -5.40 23.67
CA PRO A 519 19.33 -4.07 23.77
C PRO A 519 20.34 -2.93 23.89
N GLN A 520 21.43 -3.10 24.64
CA GLN A 520 22.47 -2.10 24.82
C GLN A 520 23.21 -1.79 23.51
N THR A 521 23.57 -2.83 22.74
CA THR A 521 24.17 -2.69 21.40
C THR A 521 23.26 -1.92 20.47
N VAL A 522 21.95 -2.25 20.47
CA VAL A 522 20.96 -1.56 19.62
C VAL A 522 20.79 -0.11 20.05
N ALA A 523 20.75 0.17 21.36
CA ALA A 523 20.63 1.53 21.88
C ALA A 523 21.88 2.37 21.57
N ALA A 524 23.09 1.80 21.66
CA ALA A 524 24.34 2.48 21.28
C ALA A 524 24.33 2.87 19.79
N LEU A 525 23.95 1.94 18.91
CA LEU A 525 23.78 2.21 17.48
C LEU A 525 22.68 3.26 17.21
N ALA A 526 21.58 3.21 17.94
CA ALA A 526 20.48 4.18 17.84
C ALA A 526 20.94 5.60 18.20
N ARG A 527 21.79 5.76 19.24
CA ARG A 527 22.43 7.05 19.58
C ARG A 527 23.35 7.53 18.47
N GLN A 528 24.21 6.64 17.96
CA GLN A 528 25.07 6.97 16.80
C GLN A 528 24.26 7.35 15.56
N ALA A 529 23.09 6.73 15.36
CA ALA A 529 22.16 7.07 14.30
C ALA A 529 21.37 8.37 14.55
N GLY A 530 21.51 9.01 15.71
CA GLY A 530 20.90 10.30 16.03
C GLY A 530 19.48 10.23 16.56
N LEU A 531 19.04 9.11 17.16
CA LEU A 531 17.72 8.98 17.77
C LEU A 531 17.55 9.81 19.06
N GLY A 532 18.65 10.29 19.63
CA GLY A 532 18.72 11.11 20.85
C GLY A 532 19.55 10.44 21.96
N GLU A 533 19.83 11.20 23.03
CA GLU A 533 20.64 10.72 24.16
C GLU A 533 19.82 9.84 25.13
N ARG A 534 18.52 10.17 25.30
CA ARG A 534 17.61 9.43 26.19
C ARG A 534 16.80 8.46 25.38
N ILE A 535 17.24 7.20 25.35
CA ILE A 535 16.58 6.11 24.65
C ILE A 535 16.03 5.14 25.68
N SER A 536 14.72 4.91 25.67
CA SER A 536 14.08 3.87 26.45
C SER A 536 14.24 2.52 25.75
N LEU A 537 14.81 1.54 26.45
CA LEU A 537 15.08 0.20 25.90
C LEU A 537 14.47 -0.90 26.76
N ILE A 538 14.13 -2.01 26.11
CA ILE A 538 13.62 -3.20 26.78
C ILE A 538 14.08 -4.47 26.05
N SER A 539 14.20 -5.57 26.79
CA SER A 539 14.55 -6.89 26.25
C SER A 539 13.31 -7.71 25.89
N GLY A 540 13.41 -8.52 24.83
CA GLY A 540 12.38 -9.51 24.48
C GLY A 540 12.14 -10.55 25.59
N LEU A 541 13.12 -10.80 26.45
CA LEU A 541 12.95 -11.67 27.61
C LEU A 541 11.99 -11.07 28.65
N GLU A 542 12.07 -9.76 28.88
CA GLU A 542 11.12 -9.03 29.75
C GLU A 542 9.73 -8.95 29.13
N LEU A 543 9.64 -8.83 27.81
CA LEU A 543 8.36 -8.80 27.07
C LEU A 543 7.62 -10.14 27.12
N ALA A 544 8.33 -11.26 27.26
CA ALA A 544 7.72 -12.61 27.18
C ALA A 544 6.69 -12.87 28.30
N GLY A 545 6.88 -12.27 29.49
CA GLY A 545 6.01 -12.47 30.66
C GLY A 545 4.87 -11.46 30.78
N MET A 546 4.71 -10.50 29.85
CA MET A 546 3.75 -9.39 30.00
C MET A 546 2.34 -9.76 29.51
N SER A 547 1.35 -9.22 30.25
CA SER A 547 -0.05 -9.23 29.79
C SER A 547 -0.20 -8.39 28.50
N ASP A 548 -1.29 -8.61 27.71
CA ASP A 548 -1.52 -7.83 26.50
C ASP A 548 -1.70 -6.33 26.75
N ALA A 549 -2.26 -5.96 27.89
CA ALA A 549 -2.44 -4.55 28.28
C ALA A 549 -1.09 -3.88 28.57
N ASP A 550 -0.25 -4.51 29.39
CA ASP A 550 1.08 -4.00 29.74
C ASP A 550 2.01 -4.01 28.53
N PHE A 551 1.93 -5.05 27.71
CA PHE A 551 2.70 -5.16 26.46
C PHE A 551 2.38 -3.99 25.51
N GLY A 552 1.09 -3.64 25.38
CA GLY A 552 0.67 -2.52 24.55
C GLY A 552 1.22 -1.17 25.06
N GLN A 553 1.20 -0.94 26.37
CA GLN A 553 1.77 0.26 26.98
C GLN A 553 3.29 0.31 26.78
N THR A 554 3.97 -0.79 27.05
CA THR A 554 5.41 -0.94 26.87
C THR A 554 5.85 -0.72 25.42
N ALA A 555 5.05 -1.21 24.45
CA ALA A 555 5.29 -0.97 23.03
C ALA A 555 5.22 0.52 22.66
N GLU A 556 4.39 1.31 23.37
CA GLU A 556 4.28 2.75 23.15
C GLU A 556 5.39 3.56 23.82
N ASP A 557 5.82 3.15 25.03
CA ASP A 557 6.73 3.91 25.89
C ASP A 557 8.22 3.69 25.56
N HIS A 558 8.57 2.57 24.92
CA HIS A 558 9.97 2.25 24.62
C HIS A 558 10.32 2.52 23.14
N ASP A 559 11.56 2.95 22.89
CA ASP A 559 12.11 3.29 21.57
C ASP A 559 12.89 2.14 20.96
N VAL A 560 13.55 1.32 21.80
CA VAL A 560 14.45 0.23 21.40
C VAL A 560 14.01 -1.08 22.03
N PHE A 561 13.84 -2.09 21.19
CA PHE A 561 13.48 -3.45 21.57
C PHE A 561 14.60 -4.40 21.13
N GLY A 562 15.34 -4.96 22.07
CA GLY A 562 16.42 -5.91 21.80
C GLY A 562 16.04 -7.34 22.17
N ARG A 563 16.75 -8.33 21.64
CA ARG A 563 16.48 -9.77 21.86
C ARG A 563 15.06 -10.22 21.53
N VAL A 564 14.44 -9.53 20.56
CA VAL A 564 13.06 -9.79 20.13
C VAL A 564 13.02 -10.98 19.19
N THR A 565 12.04 -11.87 19.39
CA THR A 565 11.73 -12.97 18.47
C THR A 565 10.84 -12.49 17.32
N PRO A 566 10.73 -13.23 16.18
CA PRO A 566 9.82 -12.87 15.09
C PRO A 566 8.36 -12.67 15.54
N ASP A 567 7.84 -13.54 16.44
CA ASP A 567 6.47 -13.43 16.96
C ASP A 567 6.28 -12.18 17.82
N GLN A 568 7.29 -11.85 18.63
CA GLN A 568 7.28 -10.61 19.42
C GLN A 568 7.35 -9.37 18.52
N LYS A 569 8.09 -9.40 17.38
CA LYS A 569 8.06 -8.32 16.38
C LYS A 569 6.64 -8.10 15.83
N GLU A 570 5.94 -9.18 15.47
CA GLU A 570 4.55 -9.12 15.03
C GLU A 570 3.64 -8.54 16.11
N ARG A 571 3.75 -9.05 17.35
CA ARG A 571 2.94 -8.61 18.50
C ARG A 571 3.16 -7.12 18.81
N LEU A 572 4.41 -6.60 18.72
CA LEU A 572 4.73 -5.17 18.87
C LEU A 572 4.02 -4.31 17.83
N VAL A 573 4.14 -4.67 16.56
CA VAL A 573 3.47 -3.95 15.46
C VAL A 573 1.94 -4.01 15.62
N GLY A 574 1.40 -5.18 16.00
CA GLY A 574 -0.01 -5.39 16.25
C GLY A 574 -0.55 -4.55 17.42
N ALA A 575 0.19 -4.50 18.53
CA ALA A 575 -0.17 -3.72 19.72
C ALA A 575 -0.19 -2.21 19.46
N LEU A 576 0.81 -1.68 18.74
CA LEU A 576 0.83 -0.28 18.33
C LEU A 576 -0.37 0.07 17.43
N ARG A 577 -0.74 -0.81 16.49
CA ARG A 577 -1.93 -0.61 15.65
C ARG A 577 -3.23 -0.66 16.44
N ALA A 578 -3.36 -1.57 17.41
CA ALA A 578 -4.54 -1.69 18.27
C ALA A 578 -4.75 -0.42 19.11
N ARG A 579 -3.68 0.30 19.44
CA ARG A 579 -3.70 1.59 20.15
C ARG A 579 -3.96 2.80 19.21
N GLY A 580 -4.25 2.55 17.93
CA GLY A 580 -4.64 3.59 16.96
C GLY A 580 -3.48 4.21 16.20
N HIS A 581 -2.25 3.70 16.34
CA HIS A 581 -1.12 4.16 15.54
C HIS A 581 -1.21 3.64 14.09
N TYR A 582 -0.74 4.46 13.16
CA TYR A 582 -0.55 4.06 11.77
C TYR A 582 0.92 3.69 11.57
N VAL A 583 1.17 2.38 11.60
CA VAL A 583 2.51 1.83 11.72
C VAL A 583 3.07 1.47 10.35
N ALA A 584 4.29 1.95 10.04
CA ALA A 584 5.15 1.40 9.00
C ALA A 584 6.16 0.43 9.61
N MET A 585 6.40 -0.70 8.96
CA MET A 585 7.47 -1.63 9.31
C MET A 585 8.47 -1.74 8.16
N ILE A 586 9.76 -1.63 8.49
CA ILE A 586 10.85 -1.82 7.54
C ILE A 586 11.68 -3.00 7.98
N GLY A 587 11.92 -3.92 7.05
CA GLY A 587 12.76 -5.09 7.27
C GLY A 587 13.40 -5.60 5.98
N ASP A 588 14.43 -6.43 6.11
CA ASP A 588 15.14 -7.05 5.00
C ASP A 588 15.18 -8.58 5.11
N GLY A 589 14.92 -9.13 6.30
CA GLY A 589 15.02 -10.55 6.61
C GLY A 589 13.72 -11.33 6.48
N VAL A 590 13.83 -12.66 6.47
CA VAL A 590 12.66 -13.56 6.55
C VAL A 590 11.95 -13.40 7.90
N ASN A 591 12.69 -13.13 8.96
CA ASN A 591 12.18 -12.91 10.32
C ASN A 591 11.23 -11.69 10.44
N ASP A 592 11.23 -10.82 9.43
CA ASP A 592 10.38 -9.61 9.40
C ASP A 592 9.06 -9.81 8.66
N VAL A 593 8.89 -10.92 7.93
CA VAL A 593 7.76 -11.17 7.03
C VAL A 593 6.42 -11.03 7.76
N ILE A 594 6.28 -11.66 8.94
CA ILE A 594 5.04 -11.64 9.70
C ILE A 594 4.74 -10.23 10.21
N SER A 595 5.74 -9.52 10.73
CA SER A 595 5.60 -8.13 11.19
C SER A 595 5.32 -7.16 10.05
N LEU A 596 5.91 -7.38 8.86
CA LEU A 596 5.61 -6.63 7.63
C LEU A 596 4.14 -6.79 7.22
N LYS A 597 3.62 -8.04 7.18
CA LYS A 597 2.19 -8.30 6.90
C LYS A 597 1.24 -7.65 7.91
N LYS A 598 1.67 -7.51 9.16
CA LYS A 598 0.89 -6.90 10.23
C LYS A 598 0.85 -5.38 10.16
N ALA A 599 1.84 -4.74 9.58
CA ALA A 599 1.94 -3.28 9.48
C ALA A 599 0.83 -2.65 8.60
N ASN A 600 0.64 -1.32 8.71
CA ASN A 600 -0.21 -0.58 7.79
C ASN A 600 0.51 -0.30 6.46
N VAL A 601 1.85 -0.18 6.53
CA VAL A 601 2.72 -0.03 5.37
C VAL A 601 3.94 -0.93 5.58
N ALA A 602 4.10 -1.91 4.70
CA ALA A 602 5.24 -2.81 4.68
C ALA A 602 6.31 -2.30 3.71
N ILE A 603 7.55 -2.15 4.18
CA ILE A 603 8.66 -1.63 3.39
C ILE A 603 9.82 -2.61 3.43
N ALA A 604 10.31 -3.05 2.28
CA ALA A 604 11.47 -3.94 2.18
C ALA A 604 12.67 -3.25 1.53
N MET A 605 13.86 -3.74 1.88
CA MET A 605 15.08 -3.37 1.19
C MET A 605 15.23 -4.19 -0.11
N GLN A 606 15.84 -3.61 -1.15
CA GLN A 606 16.06 -4.34 -2.41
C GLN A 606 17.01 -5.54 -2.24
N GLY A 607 18.06 -5.37 -1.43
CA GLY A 607 19.03 -6.44 -1.09
C GLY A 607 18.51 -7.41 -0.03
N GLY A 608 17.29 -7.24 0.49
CA GLY A 608 16.69 -8.14 1.45
C GLY A 608 16.19 -9.45 0.83
N SER A 609 15.65 -10.35 1.67
CA SER A 609 15.12 -11.64 1.24
C SER A 609 13.99 -11.52 0.23
N GLN A 610 13.81 -12.55 -0.59
CA GLN A 610 12.68 -12.61 -1.53
C GLN A 610 11.34 -12.59 -0.78
N ALA A 611 11.28 -13.22 0.38
CA ALA A 611 10.13 -13.26 1.27
C ALA A 611 9.70 -11.85 1.71
N ALA A 612 10.64 -11.04 2.23
CA ALA A 612 10.36 -9.67 2.66
C ALA A 612 9.86 -8.80 1.49
N ARG A 613 10.53 -8.89 0.32
CA ARG A 613 10.10 -8.16 -0.88
C ARG A 613 8.73 -8.60 -1.40
N GLY A 614 8.41 -9.88 -1.30
CA GLY A 614 7.13 -10.44 -1.78
C GLY A 614 5.90 -9.96 -1.02
N VAL A 615 6.05 -9.60 0.25
CA VAL A 615 4.95 -9.12 1.11
C VAL A 615 4.93 -7.59 1.28
N ALA A 616 5.97 -6.90 0.80
CA ALA A 616 6.11 -5.46 0.98
C ALA A 616 5.15 -4.67 0.09
N ASP A 617 4.65 -3.55 0.59
CA ASP A 617 3.91 -2.54 -0.18
C ASP A 617 4.85 -1.65 -0.99
N MET A 618 6.09 -1.51 -0.51
CA MET A 618 7.13 -0.66 -1.10
C MET A 618 8.50 -1.31 -0.97
N VAL A 619 9.34 -1.20 -2.02
CA VAL A 619 10.73 -1.66 -2.01
C VAL A 619 11.69 -0.48 -2.20
N LEU A 620 12.69 -0.38 -1.32
CA LEU A 620 13.72 0.65 -1.41
C LEU A 620 14.84 0.19 -2.35
N LEU A 621 14.92 0.83 -3.51
CA LEU A 621 15.92 0.53 -4.52
C LEU A 621 17.32 0.95 -4.06
N LYS A 622 18.33 0.15 -4.41
CA LYS A 622 19.72 0.35 -3.97
C LYS A 622 19.84 0.47 -2.44
N ASP A 623 18.90 -0.12 -1.73
CA ASP A 623 18.80 -0.10 -0.28
C ASP A 623 18.86 1.32 0.33
N SER A 624 18.30 2.28 -0.38
CA SER A 624 18.36 3.70 -0.02
C SER A 624 17.34 4.07 1.06
N PHE A 625 17.72 3.92 2.34
CA PHE A 625 16.93 4.39 3.47
C PHE A 625 16.61 5.90 3.37
N ALA A 626 17.48 6.69 2.74
CA ALA A 626 17.29 8.11 2.49
C ALA A 626 16.13 8.46 1.53
N ALA A 627 15.55 7.48 0.82
CA ALA A 627 14.38 7.68 -0.03
C ALA A 627 13.08 7.85 0.76
N LEU A 628 13.02 7.38 1.99
CA LEU A 628 11.79 7.32 2.81
C LEU A 628 11.21 8.68 3.17
N PRO A 629 11.95 9.69 3.67
CA PRO A 629 11.39 11.00 3.96
C PRO A 629 10.80 11.66 2.71
N TRP A 630 11.38 11.35 1.57
CA TRP A 630 10.89 11.83 0.29
C TRP A 630 9.58 11.14 -0.11
N ALA A 631 9.50 9.83 0.07
CA ALA A 631 8.29 9.05 -0.14
C ALA A 631 7.15 9.51 0.80
N PHE A 632 7.45 9.77 2.07
CA PHE A 632 6.51 10.34 3.02
C PHE A 632 5.96 11.70 2.57
N ARG A 633 6.84 12.62 2.16
CA ARG A 633 6.43 13.94 1.62
C ARG A 633 5.60 13.82 0.34
N GLU A 634 5.90 12.87 -0.53
CA GLU A 634 5.10 12.64 -1.73
C GLU A 634 3.72 12.06 -1.37
N GLY A 635 3.64 11.17 -0.38
CA GLY A 635 2.38 10.71 0.20
C GLY A 635 1.51 11.88 0.71
N GLN A 636 2.11 12.80 1.49
CA GLN A 636 1.43 14.03 1.94
C GLN A 636 0.94 14.89 0.77
N ARG A 637 1.76 15.03 -0.28
CA ARG A 637 1.37 15.76 -1.50
C ARG A 637 0.13 15.16 -2.13
N VAL A 638 0.12 13.84 -2.33
CA VAL A 638 -1.01 13.12 -2.93
C VAL A 638 -2.25 13.27 -2.06
N PHE A 639 -2.15 13.06 -0.76
CA PHE A 639 -3.27 13.20 0.17
C PHE A 639 -3.87 14.62 0.16
N ASN A 640 -3.02 15.66 0.20
CA ASN A 640 -3.45 17.05 0.14
C ASN A 640 -4.15 17.36 -1.18
N GLY A 641 -3.58 16.92 -2.31
CA GLY A 641 -4.20 17.09 -3.62
C GLY A 641 -5.56 16.43 -3.72
N MET A 642 -5.69 15.20 -3.21
CA MET A 642 -6.96 14.48 -3.18
C MET A 642 -8.01 15.17 -2.29
N THR A 643 -7.61 15.70 -1.15
CA THR A 643 -8.51 16.46 -0.27
C THR A 643 -9.01 17.73 -0.96
N ASP A 644 -8.14 18.43 -1.69
CA ASP A 644 -8.52 19.64 -2.44
C ASP A 644 -9.47 19.31 -3.61
N ILE A 645 -9.24 18.20 -4.31
CA ILE A 645 -10.14 17.66 -5.34
C ILE A 645 -11.52 17.33 -4.74
N LEU A 646 -11.54 16.64 -3.59
CA LEU A 646 -12.78 16.31 -2.88
C LEU A 646 -13.60 17.56 -2.56
N ARG A 647 -12.97 18.64 -2.11
CA ARG A 647 -13.65 19.91 -1.83
C ARG A 647 -14.41 20.44 -3.04
N ILE A 648 -13.79 20.47 -4.21
CA ILE A 648 -14.43 20.91 -5.46
C ILE A 648 -15.64 20.04 -5.80
N PHE A 649 -15.46 18.73 -5.80
CA PHE A 649 -16.53 17.82 -6.20
C PHE A 649 -17.72 17.87 -5.24
N ILE A 650 -17.46 17.93 -3.92
CA ILE A 650 -18.54 17.93 -2.94
C ILE A 650 -19.29 19.27 -2.94
N VAL A 651 -18.59 20.42 -3.07
CA VAL A 651 -19.25 21.72 -3.25
C VAL A 651 -20.17 21.68 -4.47
N ARG A 652 -19.70 21.14 -5.60
CA ARG A 652 -20.51 21.00 -6.81
C ARG A 652 -21.75 20.12 -6.59
N ILE A 653 -21.59 18.96 -5.95
CA ILE A 653 -22.69 18.01 -5.67
C ILE A 653 -23.76 18.68 -4.82
N PHE A 654 -23.35 19.25 -3.68
CA PHE A 654 -24.27 19.87 -2.73
C PHE A 654 -24.97 21.09 -3.35
N THR A 655 -24.23 21.95 -4.05
CA THR A 655 -24.82 23.11 -4.71
C THR A 655 -25.85 22.69 -5.77
N LYS A 656 -25.52 21.72 -6.63
CA LYS A 656 -26.48 21.23 -7.64
C LYS A 656 -27.70 20.61 -7.00
N ALA A 657 -27.55 19.81 -5.97
CA ALA A 657 -28.67 19.19 -5.26
C ALA A 657 -29.60 20.25 -4.66
N LEU A 658 -29.04 21.24 -3.96
CA LEU A 658 -29.82 22.34 -3.39
C LEU A 658 -30.52 23.20 -4.45
N LEU A 659 -29.87 23.46 -5.59
CA LEU A 659 -30.47 24.23 -6.69
C LEU A 659 -31.62 23.46 -7.36
N ILE A 660 -31.47 22.15 -7.58
CA ILE A 660 -32.55 21.33 -8.16
C ILE A 660 -33.77 21.39 -7.25
N VAL A 661 -33.59 21.20 -5.93
CA VAL A 661 -34.70 21.29 -4.97
C VAL A 661 -35.28 22.71 -4.91
N GLY A 662 -34.47 23.74 -4.78
CA GLY A 662 -34.89 25.11 -4.63
C GLY A 662 -35.65 25.65 -5.88
N ILE A 663 -35.16 25.31 -7.08
CA ILE A 663 -35.79 25.74 -8.32
C ILE A 663 -37.02 24.86 -8.66
N ALA A 664 -37.00 23.57 -8.29
CA ALA A 664 -38.22 22.75 -8.43
C ALA A 664 -39.38 23.24 -7.53
N ALA A 665 -39.08 23.75 -6.33
CA ALA A 665 -40.08 24.33 -5.43
C ALA A 665 -40.79 25.56 -6.01
N ILE A 666 -40.16 26.26 -6.96
CA ILE A 666 -40.80 27.40 -7.70
C ILE A 666 -41.30 27.00 -9.07
N GLY A 667 -41.44 25.70 -9.35
CA GLY A 667 -42.02 25.18 -10.58
C GLY A 667 -41.05 25.05 -11.79
N GLY A 668 -39.77 25.43 -11.60
CA GLY A 668 -38.75 25.38 -12.65
C GLY A 668 -37.90 24.09 -12.67
N PHE A 669 -36.93 24.07 -13.58
CA PHE A 669 -35.83 23.09 -13.57
C PHE A 669 -34.47 23.79 -13.83
N ALA A 670 -33.48 23.46 -13.03
CA ALA A 670 -32.26 24.26 -12.89
C ALA A 670 -31.34 24.28 -14.13
N PHE A 671 -31.24 23.18 -14.86
CA PHE A 671 -30.19 23.01 -15.87
C PHE A 671 -30.69 22.27 -17.13
N GLN A 672 -30.01 22.56 -18.24
CA GLN A 672 -30.03 21.68 -19.42
C GLN A 672 -28.89 20.68 -19.40
N PRO A 673 -29.02 19.51 -20.07
CA PRO A 673 -27.95 18.50 -20.10
C PRO A 673 -26.62 19.06 -20.59
N ARG A 674 -26.61 19.86 -21.66
CA ARG A 674 -25.40 20.45 -22.26
C ARG A 674 -24.75 21.50 -21.34
N GLN A 675 -25.54 22.35 -20.69
CA GLN A 675 -25.06 23.31 -19.67
C GLN A 675 -24.43 22.60 -18.48
N THR A 676 -24.99 21.47 -18.03
CA THR A 676 -24.45 20.64 -16.98
C THR A 676 -23.08 20.06 -17.35
N SER A 677 -22.89 19.67 -18.61
CA SER A 677 -21.60 19.18 -19.12
C SER A 677 -20.53 20.27 -19.15
N LEU A 678 -20.88 21.47 -19.62
CA LEU A 678 -20.02 22.65 -19.60
C LEU A 678 -19.59 23.02 -18.18
N LEU A 679 -20.57 23.11 -17.27
CA LEU A 679 -20.30 23.36 -15.85
C LEU A 679 -19.38 22.29 -15.25
N SER A 680 -19.61 21.00 -15.57
CA SER A 680 -18.77 19.91 -15.07
C SER A 680 -17.33 20.00 -15.56
N PHE A 681 -17.09 20.41 -16.79
CA PHE A 681 -15.76 20.60 -17.36
C PHE A 681 -14.99 21.74 -16.66
N PHE A 682 -15.59 22.94 -16.57
CA PHE A 682 -14.95 24.11 -15.97
C PHE A 682 -14.92 24.10 -14.44
N ALA A 683 -15.94 23.53 -13.78
CA ALA A 683 -16.04 23.55 -12.32
C ALA A 683 -15.28 22.42 -11.62
N ALA A 684 -15.09 21.27 -12.28
CA ALA A 684 -14.49 20.12 -11.62
C ALA A 684 -13.49 19.34 -12.48
N GLY A 685 -13.75 19.11 -13.77
CA GLY A 685 -12.94 18.23 -14.60
C GLY A 685 -11.49 18.72 -14.74
N LEU A 686 -11.30 19.86 -15.40
CA LEU A 686 -9.97 20.44 -15.59
C LEU A 686 -9.31 20.91 -14.27
N PRO A 687 -10.03 21.56 -13.32
CA PRO A 687 -9.48 21.88 -12.01
C PRO A 687 -8.97 20.69 -11.21
N ALA A 688 -9.66 19.54 -11.23
CA ALA A 688 -9.24 18.36 -10.48
C ALA A 688 -7.90 17.80 -10.99
N ILE A 689 -7.73 17.73 -12.31
CA ILE A 689 -6.47 17.30 -12.93
C ILE A 689 -5.33 18.25 -12.52
N ALA A 690 -5.59 19.54 -12.58
CA ALA A 690 -4.58 20.55 -12.23
C ALA A 690 -4.20 20.50 -10.74
N LEU A 691 -5.17 20.32 -9.84
CA LEU A 691 -4.89 20.18 -8.40
C LEU A 691 -4.10 18.91 -8.09
N ALA A 692 -4.35 17.79 -8.80
CA ALA A 692 -3.52 16.59 -8.66
C ALA A 692 -2.05 16.84 -9.04
N ILE A 693 -1.82 17.63 -10.11
CA ILE A 693 -0.47 17.96 -10.60
C ILE A 693 0.23 18.98 -9.70
N PHE A 694 -0.48 20.03 -9.26
CA PHE A 694 0.08 21.16 -8.51
C PHE A 694 0.11 20.97 -7.00
N ALA A 695 -0.43 19.86 -6.50
CA ALA A 695 -0.44 19.55 -5.07
C ALA A 695 0.97 19.70 -4.44
N LYS A 696 1.01 20.22 -3.21
CA LYS A 696 2.25 20.41 -2.43
C LYS A 696 2.23 19.53 -1.18
N PRO A 697 3.41 19.03 -0.75
CA PRO A 697 3.52 18.37 0.54
C PRO A 697 3.25 19.35 1.67
N GLY A 698 2.78 18.85 2.79
CA GLY A 698 2.55 19.66 3.99
C GLY A 698 1.89 18.83 5.07
N PRO A 699 1.98 19.27 6.34
CA PRO A 699 1.42 18.52 7.46
C PRO A 699 -0.08 18.34 7.31
N GLN A 700 -0.54 17.16 7.74
CA GLN A 700 -1.96 16.86 7.74
C GLN A 700 -2.57 17.38 9.06
N PRO A 701 -3.65 18.17 8.99
CA PRO A 701 -4.37 18.56 10.20
C PRO A 701 -4.99 17.35 10.88
N HIS A 702 -4.92 17.29 12.21
CA HIS A 702 -5.54 16.23 13.01
C HIS A 702 -7.08 16.28 12.94
N GLY A 703 -7.76 15.15 13.14
CA GLY A 703 -9.22 15.04 13.14
C GLY A 703 -9.83 14.45 11.85
N SER A 704 -11.15 14.22 11.85
CA SER A 704 -11.84 13.56 10.75
C SER A 704 -11.81 14.42 9.47
N VAL A 705 -11.41 13.82 8.36
CA VAL A 705 -11.41 14.48 7.03
C VAL A 705 -12.82 14.89 6.64
N LEU A 706 -13.83 14.06 6.95
CA LEU A 706 -15.23 14.34 6.62
C LEU A 706 -15.76 15.58 7.37
N GLY A 707 -15.42 15.74 8.66
CA GLY A 707 -15.80 16.92 9.43
C GLY A 707 -15.17 18.20 8.86
N ARG A 708 -13.88 18.15 8.46
CA ARG A 708 -13.21 19.29 7.80
C ARG A 708 -13.82 19.62 6.44
N LEU A 709 -14.17 18.59 5.65
CA LEU A 709 -14.87 18.79 4.38
C LEU A 709 -16.23 19.44 4.59
N GLY A 710 -17.02 18.99 5.57
CA GLY A 710 -18.32 19.56 5.89
C GLY A 710 -18.22 21.05 6.26
N ARG A 711 -17.27 21.43 7.11
CA ARG A 711 -17.03 22.85 7.49
C ARG A 711 -16.68 23.74 6.29
N PHE A 712 -15.99 23.19 5.30
CA PHE A 712 -15.67 23.91 4.07
C PHE A 712 -16.86 23.96 3.12
N VAL A 713 -17.50 22.83 2.88
CA VAL A 713 -18.49 22.62 1.83
C VAL A 713 -19.82 23.28 2.18
N VAL A 714 -20.32 23.09 3.40
CA VAL A 714 -21.69 23.50 3.76
C VAL A 714 -21.91 25.01 3.58
N PRO A 715 -21.06 25.91 4.17
CA PRO A 715 -21.25 27.36 3.96
C PRO A 715 -21.11 27.78 2.50
N ALA A 716 -20.13 27.23 1.77
CA ALA A 716 -19.89 27.56 0.37
C ALA A 716 -21.08 27.16 -0.51
N SER A 717 -21.59 25.93 -0.34
CA SER A 717 -22.67 25.40 -1.17
C SER A 717 -24.02 26.03 -0.85
N MET A 718 -24.35 26.28 0.44
CA MET A 718 -25.62 26.91 0.83
C MET A 718 -25.71 28.35 0.32
N LEU A 719 -24.65 29.13 0.47
CA LEU A 719 -24.64 30.51 -0.02
C LEU A 719 -24.67 30.55 -1.56
N MET A 720 -23.97 29.64 -2.23
CA MET A 720 -23.99 29.54 -3.70
C MET A 720 -25.37 29.14 -4.20
N ALA A 721 -26.03 28.20 -3.54
CA ALA A 721 -27.38 27.78 -3.89
C ALA A 721 -28.41 28.89 -3.65
N LEU A 722 -28.33 29.59 -2.51
CA LEU A 722 -29.24 30.71 -2.17
C LEU A 722 -29.16 31.80 -3.23
N LEU A 723 -27.94 32.29 -3.54
CA LEU A 723 -27.74 33.30 -4.58
C LEU A 723 -28.15 32.79 -5.97
N GLY A 724 -27.87 31.50 -6.27
CA GLY A 724 -28.27 30.88 -7.53
C GLY A 724 -29.79 30.81 -7.71
N VAL A 725 -30.53 30.39 -6.66
CA VAL A 725 -32.01 30.40 -6.69
C VAL A 725 -32.54 31.83 -6.84
N THR A 726 -31.99 32.80 -6.11
CA THR A 726 -32.38 34.20 -6.20
C THR A 726 -32.16 34.77 -7.61
N LEU A 727 -30.99 34.55 -8.20
CA LEU A 727 -30.70 34.97 -9.59
C LEU A 727 -31.61 34.29 -10.58
N PHE A 728 -31.78 32.99 -10.48
CA PHE A 728 -32.70 32.24 -11.37
C PHE A 728 -34.11 32.81 -11.31
N THR A 729 -34.63 33.00 -10.09
CA THR A 729 -36.00 33.53 -9.89
C THR A 729 -36.14 34.96 -10.43
N ALA A 730 -35.15 35.82 -10.14
CA ALA A 730 -35.16 37.20 -10.60
C ALA A 730 -35.20 37.27 -12.14
N TYR A 731 -34.38 36.48 -12.84
CA TYR A 731 -34.37 36.46 -14.31
C TYR A 731 -35.61 35.77 -14.90
N ALA A 732 -36.12 34.71 -14.26
CA ALA A 732 -37.35 34.06 -14.69
C ALA A 732 -38.57 34.99 -14.56
N LEU A 733 -38.65 35.84 -13.54
CA LEU A 733 -39.71 36.83 -13.35
C LEU A 733 -39.50 38.07 -14.22
N ALA A 734 -38.26 38.59 -14.34
CA ALA A 734 -37.98 39.81 -15.15
C ALA A 734 -38.25 39.61 -16.64
N SER A 735 -37.91 38.44 -17.19
CA SER A 735 -38.16 38.11 -18.59
C SER A 735 -39.61 37.78 -18.90
N SER A 736 -40.43 37.56 -17.88
CA SER A 736 -41.88 37.46 -18.05
C SER A 736 -42.62 38.81 -18.08
N HIS A 737 -41.93 39.93 -17.77
CA HIS A 737 -42.50 41.28 -17.82
C HIS A 737 -42.45 41.88 -19.26
N PRO A 738 -43.53 42.55 -19.75
CA PRO A 738 -43.62 43.07 -21.12
C PRO A 738 -42.58 44.16 -21.45
N PHE A 739 -41.87 44.70 -20.47
CA PHE A 739 -40.81 45.73 -20.66
C PHE A 739 -39.47 45.19 -21.22
N VAL A 740 -39.23 43.87 -21.16
CA VAL A 740 -37.93 43.24 -21.54
C VAL A 740 -37.99 42.51 -22.89
N THR A 741 -39.23 42.24 -23.41
CA THR A 741 -39.40 41.49 -24.66
C THR A 741 -40.08 42.32 -25.74
N ASN A 742 -39.30 42.81 -26.71
CA ASN A 742 -39.78 43.44 -27.94
C ASN A 742 -40.38 42.40 -28.97
N HIS A 743 -40.92 41.27 -28.50
CA HIS A 743 -41.50 40.25 -29.37
C HIS A 743 -43.03 40.11 -29.17
N PRO A 744 -43.83 40.39 -30.19
CA PRO A 744 -45.27 40.17 -30.14
C PRO A 744 -45.61 38.70 -30.42
N GLY A 745 -45.78 37.91 -29.37
CA GLY A 745 -46.20 36.53 -29.55
C GLY A 745 -46.37 35.76 -28.23
N GLY A 746 -47.42 35.10 -28.09
CA GLY A 746 -48.18 34.47 -27.03
C GLY A 746 -47.47 33.96 -25.78
N THR A 747 -48.19 34.01 -24.67
CA THR A 747 -47.74 33.78 -23.29
C THR A 747 -46.91 32.48 -22.98
N ALA A 748 -47.12 31.38 -23.69
CA ALA A 748 -46.37 30.14 -23.46
C ALA A 748 -44.96 30.15 -24.05
N ALA A 749 -44.74 30.80 -25.19
CA ALA A 749 -43.41 30.96 -25.78
C ALA A 749 -42.52 31.91 -24.95
N GLN A 750 -43.10 32.97 -24.34
CA GLN A 750 -42.40 33.90 -23.48
C GLN A 750 -41.88 33.25 -22.19
N VAL A 751 -42.68 32.37 -21.58
CA VAL A 751 -42.24 31.60 -20.38
C VAL A 751 -41.10 30.66 -20.73
N GLY A 752 -41.10 30.05 -21.91
CA GLY A 752 -40.00 29.17 -22.37
C GLY A 752 -38.69 29.93 -22.54
N VAL A 753 -38.68 31.11 -23.16
CA VAL A 753 -37.48 31.97 -23.34
C VAL A 753 -36.98 32.45 -21.99
N ALA A 754 -37.85 32.88 -21.09
CA ALA A 754 -37.50 33.32 -19.75
C ALA A 754 -36.75 32.25 -18.93
N MET A 755 -37.21 31.02 -18.98
CA MET A 755 -36.58 29.90 -18.35
C MET A 755 -35.20 29.62 -18.92
N TYR A 756 -35.01 29.71 -20.21
CA TYR A 756 -33.71 29.46 -20.88
C TYR A 756 -32.68 30.51 -20.50
N THR A 757 -33.05 31.78 -20.47
CA THR A 757 -32.16 32.88 -20.02
C THR A 757 -31.76 32.68 -18.55
N ALA A 758 -32.72 32.33 -17.68
CA ALA A 758 -32.45 32.09 -16.27
C ALA A 758 -31.50 30.90 -16.06
N GLN A 759 -31.63 29.82 -16.82
CA GLN A 759 -30.73 28.66 -16.81
C GLN A 759 -29.31 29.04 -17.28
N THR A 760 -29.19 29.87 -18.31
CA THR A 760 -27.91 30.35 -18.83
C THR A 760 -27.20 31.25 -17.78
N VAL A 761 -27.92 32.22 -17.19
CA VAL A 761 -27.43 33.09 -16.11
C VAL A 761 -26.95 32.28 -14.93
N LEU A 762 -27.75 31.28 -14.48
CA LEU A 762 -27.35 30.38 -13.41
C LEU A 762 -26.07 29.61 -13.74
N THR A 763 -25.94 29.11 -14.97
CA THR A 763 -24.74 28.38 -15.41
C THR A 763 -23.51 29.29 -15.40
N VAL A 764 -23.59 30.51 -15.91
CA VAL A 764 -22.49 31.51 -15.88
C VAL A 764 -22.11 31.84 -14.45
N PHE A 765 -23.06 32.14 -13.58
CA PHE A 765 -22.84 32.44 -12.17
C PHE A 765 -22.09 31.29 -11.47
N LEU A 766 -22.55 30.05 -11.67
CA LEU A 766 -21.90 28.87 -11.04
C LEU A 766 -20.48 28.64 -11.55
N VAL A 767 -20.23 28.82 -12.86
CA VAL A 767 -18.86 28.71 -13.37
C VAL A 767 -17.97 29.76 -12.71
N PHE A 768 -18.40 31.02 -12.61
CA PHE A 768 -17.63 32.08 -11.95
C PHE A 768 -17.34 31.76 -10.48
N CYS A 769 -18.35 31.27 -9.72
CA CYS A 769 -18.15 30.83 -8.35
C CYS A 769 -17.14 29.70 -8.22
N HIS A 770 -17.22 28.66 -9.08
CA HIS A 770 -16.28 27.55 -9.03
C HIS A 770 -14.86 27.95 -9.46
N LEU A 771 -14.72 28.87 -10.38
CA LEU A 771 -13.41 29.44 -10.73
C LEU A 771 -12.80 30.23 -9.55
N LEU A 772 -13.61 31.02 -8.83
CA LEU A 772 -13.18 31.72 -7.63
C LEU A 772 -12.92 30.78 -6.45
N LEU A 773 -13.51 29.58 -6.44
CA LEU A 773 -13.29 28.56 -5.41
C LEU A 773 -11.85 28.00 -5.46
N LEU A 774 -11.20 27.92 -6.64
CA LEU A 774 -9.84 27.39 -6.76
C LEU A 774 -8.80 28.17 -5.90
N PRO A 775 -8.67 29.49 -6.02
CA PRO A 775 -7.75 30.25 -5.15
C PRO A 775 -8.17 30.27 -3.67
N MET A 776 -9.46 29.94 -3.34
CA MET A 776 -9.90 29.79 -1.95
C MET A 776 -9.53 28.42 -1.38
N ILE A 777 -9.41 27.37 -2.20
CA ILE A 777 -8.94 26.03 -1.80
C ILE A 777 -7.42 26.04 -1.59
N VAL A 778 -6.68 26.70 -2.51
CA VAL A 778 -5.22 26.85 -2.46
C VAL A 778 -4.85 28.32 -2.40
N PRO A 779 -4.92 28.97 -1.21
CA PRO A 779 -4.76 30.41 -1.10
C PRO A 779 -3.35 30.89 -1.45
N PRO A 780 -3.19 31.77 -2.49
CA PRO A 780 -1.90 32.36 -2.81
C PRO A 780 -1.51 33.49 -1.86
N THR A 781 -2.49 34.20 -1.29
CA THR A 781 -2.29 35.30 -0.33
C THR A 781 -3.28 35.21 0.82
N HIS A 782 -3.05 36.02 1.89
CA HIS A 782 -3.96 36.09 3.03
C HIS A 782 -5.38 36.57 2.68
N PHE A 783 -5.54 37.26 1.54
CA PHE A 783 -6.86 37.66 1.06
C PHE A 783 -7.77 36.42 0.83
N TRP A 784 -7.26 35.34 0.29
CA TRP A 784 -8.00 34.13 -0.08
C TRP A 784 -8.19 33.12 1.07
N THR A 785 -7.55 33.36 2.22
CA THR A 785 -7.65 32.45 3.38
C THR A 785 -8.99 32.58 4.11
N GLY A 786 -9.42 31.48 4.74
CA GLY A 786 -10.64 31.39 5.54
C GLY A 786 -11.06 29.93 5.70
N GLY A 787 -11.28 29.22 4.60
CA GLY A 787 -11.58 27.78 4.57
C GLY A 787 -10.35 26.89 4.41
N SER A 788 -9.20 27.46 4.03
CA SER A 788 -7.91 26.75 3.88
C SER A 788 -6.76 27.60 4.37
N PRO A 789 -5.67 26.96 4.87
CA PRO A 789 -4.44 27.67 5.28
C PRO A 789 -3.72 28.29 4.06
N LEU A 790 -2.89 29.29 4.32
CA LEU A 790 -2.08 29.97 3.31
C LEU A 790 -1.06 28.99 2.70
N ARG A 791 -1.07 28.83 1.37
CA ARG A 791 -0.15 27.93 0.65
C ARG A 791 0.87 28.65 -0.24
N LYS A 792 0.73 29.96 -0.43
CA LYS A 792 1.61 30.79 -1.29
C LYS A 792 1.84 30.19 -2.69
N ASP A 793 0.79 29.63 -3.30
CA ASP A 793 0.84 29.03 -4.63
C ASP A 793 -0.14 29.73 -5.59
N TRP A 794 0.44 30.39 -6.59
CA TRP A 794 -0.32 31.13 -7.60
C TRP A 794 -0.81 30.27 -8.77
N LYS A 795 -0.30 29.03 -8.95
CA LYS A 795 -0.64 28.20 -10.12
C LYS A 795 -2.14 27.93 -10.24
N PRO A 796 -2.88 27.58 -9.18
CA PRO A 796 -4.33 27.40 -9.27
C PRO A 796 -5.09 28.70 -9.56
N ALA A 797 -4.61 29.84 -9.05
CA ALA A 797 -5.21 31.14 -9.32
C ALA A 797 -4.99 31.56 -10.77
N VAL A 798 -3.78 31.36 -11.33
CA VAL A 798 -3.48 31.61 -12.74
C VAL A 798 -4.33 30.70 -13.64
N LEU A 799 -4.45 29.42 -13.28
CA LEU A 799 -5.32 28.50 -14.01
C LEU A 799 -6.78 28.98 -14.01
N SER A 800 -7.30 29.39 -12.86
CA SER A 800 -8.65 29.93 -12.72
C SER A 800 -8.86 31.12 -13.65
N PHE A 801 -7.89 32.03 -13.71
CA PHE A 801 -7.91 33.19 -14.61
C PHE A 801 -7.90 32.78 -16.10
N LEU A 802 -7.03 31.86 -16.50
CA LEU A 802 -7.01 31.35 -17.87
C LEU A 802 -8.33 30.64 -18.25
N MET A 803 -8.88 29.85 -17.32
CA MET A 803 -10.15 29.17 -17.52
C MET A 803 -11.33 30.14 -17.62
N PHE A 804 -11.30 31.28 -16.93
CA PHE A 804 -12.28 32.34 -17.08
C PHE A 804 -12.33 32.85 -18.54
N PHE A 805 -11.18 33.16 -19.14
CA PHE A 805 -11.14 33.58 -20.55
C PHE A 805 -11.56 32.47 -21.50
N GLY A 806 -11.16 31.22 -21.22
CA GLY A 806 -11.62 30.06 -21.99
C GLY A 806 -13.15 29.90 -21.93
N PHE A 807 -13.73 30.04 -20.75
CA PHE A 807 -15.19 30.01 -20.60
C PHE A 807 -15.86 31.20 -21.31
N MET A 808 -15.34 32.41 -21.18
CA MET A 808 -15.89 33.59 -21.88
C MET A 808 -15.83 33.42 -23.40
N ALA A 809 -14.73 32.82 -23.93
CA ALA A 809 -14.63 32.53 -25.36
C ALA A 809 -15.71 31.55 -25.82
N VAL A 810 -16.06 30.55 -25.01
CA VAL A 810 -17.17 29.60 -25.28
C VAL A 810 -18.51 30.36 -25.21
N ALA A 811 -18.75 31.11 -24.14
CA ALA A 811 -20.06 31.80 -23.91
C ALA A 811 -20.33 32.89 -24.95
N LEU A 812 -19.31 33.58 -25.44
CA LEU A 812 -19.47 34.64 -26.43
C LEU A 812 -19.50 34.13 -27.90
N SER A 813 -18.91 32.95 -28.18
CA SER A 813 -18.87 32.40 -29.52
C SER A 813 -20.22 31.77 -29.91
N HIS A 814 -20.63 31.94 -31.18
CA HIS A 814 -21.82 31.32 -31.70
C HIS A 814 -21.77 29.79 -31.60
N LEU A 815 -20.62 29.20 -31.96
CA LEU A 815 -20.43 27.74 -31.88
C LEU A 815 -20.55 27.23 -30.44
N GLY A 816 -19.95 27.93 -29.45
CA GLY A 816 -20.03 27.54 -28.03
C GLY A 816 -21.46 27.63 -27.51
N ARG A 817 -22.21 28.71 -27.84
CA ARG A 817 -23.61 28.84 -27.41
C ARG A 817 -24.48 27.72 -27.97
N VAL A 818 -24.43 27.47 -29.28
CA VAL A 818 -25.18 26.37 -29.91
C VAL A 818 -24.81 25.01 -29.36
N SER A 819 -23.48 24.76 -29.13
CA SER A 819 -23.01 23.47 -28.58
C SER A 819 -23.50 23.24 -27.16
N PHE A 820 -23.45 24.26 -26.31
CA PHE A 820 -23.75 24.11 -24.87
C PHE A 820 -25.13 24.64 -24.45
N ASP A 821 -25.98 24.93 -25.41
CA ASP A 821 -27.37 25.39 -25.17
C ASP A 821 -27.41 26.65 -24.29
N LEU A 822 -26.63 27.65 -24.66
CA LEU A 822 -26.53 28.93 -23.95
C LEU A 822 -27.26 30.02 -24.74
N GLU A 823 -28.07 30.85 -24.04
CA GLU A 823 -28.68 32.03 -24.59
C GLU A 823 -27.63 33.17 -24.73
N LEU A 824 -27.81 34.07 -25.68
CA LEU A 824 -26.99 35.25 -25.80
C LEU A 824 -27.35 36.25 -24.70
N LEU A 825 -26.47 36.35 -23.72
CA LEU A 825 -26.60 37.32 -22.63
C LEU A 825 -26.05 38.69 -23.03
N HIS A 826 -26.68 39.78 -22.50
CA HIS A 826 -26.07 41.12 -22.57
C HIS A 826 -24.86 41.23 -21.65
N TRP A 827 -23.95 42.20 -21.93
CA TRP A 827 -22.77 42.40 -21.12
C TRP A 827 -23.10 42.71 -19.62
N GLN A 828 -24.27 43.35 -19.40
CA GLN A 828 -24.78 43.65 -18.04
C GLN A 828 -25.04 42.37 -17.23
N ASP A 829 -25.54 41.29 -17.88
CA ASP A 829 -25.82 40.01 -17.22
C ASP A 829 -24.53 39.32 -16.72
N TYR A 830 -23.46 39.41 -17.50
CA TYR A 830 -22.15 38.95 -17.07
C TYR A 830 -21.63 39.74 -15.88
N VAL A 831 -21.85 41.07 -15.84
CA VAL A 831 -21.50 41.94 -14.71
C VAL A 831 -22.29 41.54 -13.46
N VAL A 832 -23.60 41.30 -13.60
CA VAL A 832 -24.47 40.84 -12.49
C VAL A 832 -24.01 39.49 -11.97
N CYS A 833 -23.74 38.52 -12.85
CA CYS A 833 -23.19 37.23 -12.45
C CYS A 833 -21.83 37.35 -11.74
N GLY A 834 -20.95 38.23 -12.24
CA GLY A 834 -19.66 38.51 -11.65
C GLY A 834 -19.76 39.15 -10.25
N ALA A 835 -20.64 40.15 -10.11
CA ALA A 835 -20.90 40.80 -8.82
C ALA A 835 -21.48 39.81 -7.80
N ALA A 836 -22.44 38.98 -8.22
CA ALA A 836 -23.02 37.90 -7.37
C ALA A 836 -21.94 36.85 -6.97
N ALA A 837 -21.06 36.48 -7.88
CA ALA A 837 -19.96 35.54 -7.57
C ALA A 837 -18.93 36.15 -6.60
N ILE A 838 -18.64 37.45 -6.72
CA ILE A 838 -17.78 38.17 -5.76
C ILE A 838 -18.48 38.26 -4.40
N ALA A 839 -19.78 38.60 -4.37
CA ALA A 839 -20.56 38.61 -3.13
C ALA A 839 -20.58 37.24 -2.45
N TRP A 840 -20.77 36.15 -3.22
CA TRP A 840 -20.61 34.78 -2.73
C TRP A 840 -19.23 34.51 -2.14
N MET A 841 -18.17 34.88 -2.84
CA MET A 841 -16.80 34.68 -2.37
C MET A 841 -16.56 35.41 -1.04
N LEU A 842 -16.94 36.69 -0.95
CA LEU A 842 -16.76 37.50 0.27
C LEU A 842 -17.63 36.98 1.43
N GLY A 843 -18.86 36.60 1.16
CA GLY A 843 -19.77 36.00 2.14
C GLY A 843 -19.27 34.67 2.67
N THR A 844 -18.84 33.76 1.78
CA THR A 844 -18.27 32.45 2.15
C THR A 844 -17.01 32.65 2.99
N ARG A 845 -16.12 33.56 2.56
CA ARG A 845 -14.90 33.90 3.33
C ARG A 845 -15.24 34.44 4.72
N TYR A 846 -16.26 35.29 4.85
CA TYR A 846 -16.74 35.81 6.13
C TYR A 846 -17.23 34.67 7.03
N LEU A 847 -18.09 33.77 6.51
CA LEU A 847 -18.63 32.63 7.23
C LEU A 847 -17.53 31.71 7.75
N TRP A 848 -16.53 31.42 6.93
CA TRP A 848 -15.38 30.61 7.32
C TRP A 848 -14.50 31.28 8.38
N ARG A 849 -14.18 32.57 8.23
CA ARG A 849 -13.33 33.31 9.19
C ARG A 849 -13.99 33.49 10.56
N LYS A 850 -15.30 33.70 10.56
CA LYS A 850 -16.07 33.86 11.80
C LYS A 850 -16.51 32.52 12.39
N ARG A 851 -16.21 31.40 11.73
CA ARG A 851 -16.59 30.06 12.15
C ARG A 851 -18.08 29.93 12.48
N VAL A 852 -18.95 30.53 11.67
CA VAL A 852 -20.38 30.61 11.93
C VAL A 852 -20.99 29.22 12.08
N LEU A 853 -20.58 28.26 11.22
CA LEU A 853 -21.08 26.88 11.28
C LEU A 853 -20.62 26.16 12.55
N ASP A 854 -19.35 26.32 12.97
CA ASP A 854 -18.82 25.66 14.16
C ASP A 854 -19.54 26.16 15.42
N LYS A 855 -19.77 27.49 15.51
CA LYS A 855 -20.54 28.10 16.57
C LYS A 855 -21.99 27.63 16.59
N PHE A 856 -22.62 27.53 15.43
CA PHE A 856 -23.99 27.04 15.32
C PHE A 856 -24.13 25.58 15.77
N LEU A 857 -23.12 24.75 15.52
CA LEU A 857 -23.09 23.33 15.88
C LEU A 857 -22.53 23.08 17.30
N GLY A 858 -22.09 24.11 18.03
CA GLY A 858 -21.50 23.96 19.34
C GLY A 858 -20.13 23.24 19.34
N ILE A 859 -19.35 23.33 18.27
CA ILE A 859 -18.05 22.67 18.11
C ILE A 859 -16.93 23.72 18.29
N ASP A 860 -16.80 24.26 19.50
CA ASP A 860 -15.89 25.41 19.74
C ASP A 860 -14.40 25.05 19.97
N ASP A 861 -14.04 23.77 20.22
CA ASP A 861 -12.72 23.38 20.73
C ASP A 861 -11.62 23.12 19.68
N THR A 862 -11.81 23.43 18.41
CA THR A 862 -10.77 23.19 17.41
C THR A 862 -10.00 24.48 17.06
N PRO A 863 -8.64 24.45 17.06
CA PRO A 863 -7.84 25.60 16.69
C PRO A 863 -8.16 26.08 15.26
N PRO A 864 -8.06 27.39 14.97
CA PRO A 864 -8.38 27.94 13.65
C PRO A 864 -7.54 27.29 12.55
N LEU A 865 -8.16 26.95 11.42
CA LEU A 865 -7.49 26.40 10.23
C LEU A 865 -6.35 27.30 9.69
N SER A 866 -6.32 28.57 10.12
CA SER A 866 -5.33 29.56 9.70
C SER A 866 -4.11 29.69 10.62
N GLU A 867 -4.11 29.08 11.83
CA GLU A 867 -3.08 29.32 12.86
C GLU A 867 -2.15 28.12 13.11
N HIS A 868 -2.16 27.09 12.28
CA HIS A 868 -1.03 26.17 12.32
C HIS A 868 0.19 26.91 11.79
N PRO A 869 1.25 27.10 12.62
CA PRO A 869 2.49 27.64 12.11
C PRO A 869 2.91 26.74 10.95
N ALA A 870 3.03 27.32 9.76
CA ALA A 870 3.76 26.69 8.70
C ALA A 870 5.14 26.40 9.30
N ALA A 871 5.38 25.17 9.69
CA ALA A 871 6.72 24.73 10.02
C ALA A 871 7.55 25.06 8.79
N ALA A 872 8.42 26.02 8.98
CA ALA A 872 9.45 26.37 8.01
C ALA A 872 10.30 25.10 7.83
N ILE A 873 10.11 24.41 6.75
CA ILE A 873 11.03 23.44 6.18
C ILE A 873 11.16 23.74 4.70
#